data_fb3605d633ea99144bcfcb30e29aaa74
#
_entry.id   fb3605d633ea99144bcfcb30e29aaa74
#
_cell.length_a   1.000
_cell.length_b   1.000
_cell.length_c   1.000
_cell.angle_alpha   90.00
_cell.angle_beta   90.00
_cell.angle_gamma   90.00
#
_symmetry.space_group_name_H-M   'P 1'
#
loop_
_entity.id
_entity.type
_entity.pdbx_description
1 polymer ?
#
loop_
_entity_poly.entity_id
_entity_poly.type
_entity_poly.pdbx_seq_one_letter_code
_entity_poly.pdbx_strand_id
1 'polypeptide(L)'
;MTVLKDAAAAALYGARGANGVILVTTKKGKDGNARVSVDARWGSNSRQVGKYDVMENPDTYMETLYKAHYNAAYYKLGRTPEAAHTYANTQLFPAIGYQIYTLPQGEGLIGMDGKINPNAKLGYSDGQYYYTPDDWTDGTISSQMRQEYNLSVSGGTDRLNYYFSAGYLEDNGVIENSGFNRISTRLNVDYQAKKWLKFGTSLGYTNSKSKYPGDQTATASSGNAFLLANNIAPVYPMYVRNADGSLAYDKNSGNKIYDYGDGSSTNSTRNFMSMSNPKGDLLYNKEEYLMDILNGKWFIELSPIEGLKLTGSLGAYIDNTRYNVLGNKYYGQSASYGGTAQQEHIRTSAFNQQYLATYKKSFGMNNFDVLLGYESYDYRYEYSYATGQNLYKDYDFTVNNTIDNKRGGGARDEYSTRGIISRINYDFDEKYFASASYRRDASSRFHPDKRWGNFWSASVAWVISKEAFLENTEWIDMLKLKASFGQQGNDALLRNGYANYYPYLDQYSMTGANGIFSDGTLYYKGNPDITWEKSNSFNIGTDFTLLNHKLEGTIEYFNRKTSDMLYNKPVANSNGYSSIPMNIGSMTNSGVEIELNYTPIDINNLKWNIFGNATFLKNKVNKLHPDLNGELINGSRIYREGESMYQLYLVKYAGVDPTTGQSLFWAKDDEGNAYTTADYAVASNCKEATGDLLPTVYGGFGTSLDFYGFDFSIQFSYQLGGKLWDYTYQDLMHGGSNSNAGYNWHKDIAKAWTAENPNTDVPRLCATENYDAGSSSDRWIVSSNYLSINNITLGYTLPKRIVRNLGIESLRVYGAADNVALFAARKGLDPRQGYVSSTTSTYGALRSISAGVKLTF
;
A
#
# COMPACT_ATOMS: atom_id res chain seq x y z
N MET A 1 -18.61 8.16 -9.28
CA MET A 1 -17.60 7.14 -9.58
C MET A 1 -18.32 5.81 -9.71
N THR A 2 -18.04 5.04 -10.76
CA THR A 2 -18.67 3.74 -11.03
C THR A 2 -17.59 2.70 -11.19
N VAL A 3 -17.75 1.55 -10.52
CA VAL A 3 -16.81 0.43 -10.63
C VAL A 3 -17.45 -0.64 -11.51
N LEU A 4 -16.77 -0.98 -12.61
CA LEU A 4 -17.20 -2.03 -13.53
C LEU A 4 -16.42 -3.31 -13.17
N LYS A 5 -17.12 -4.26 -12.57
CA LYS A 5 -16.52 -5.49 -12.02
C LYS A 5 -16.66 -6.67 -12.98
N ASP A 6 -17.75 -6.73 -13.73
CA ASP A 6 -18.07 -7.84 -14.61
C ASP A 6 -17.44 -7.70 -16.01
N ALA A 7 -17.28 -8.82 -16.71
CA ALA A 7 -16.67 -8.83 -18.02
C ALA A 7 -17.52 -8.10 -19.08
N ALA A 8 -18.85 -8.10 -18.96
CA ALA A 8 -19.72 -7.43 -19.92
C ALA A 8 -19.55 -5.90 -19.87
N ALA A 9 -19.44 -5.34 -18.64
CA ALA A 9 -19.23 -3.91 -18.47
C ALA A 9 -17.77 -3.49 -18.78
N ALA A 10 -16.79 -4.32 -18.42
CA ALA A 10 -15.37 -3.99 -18.57
C ALA A 10 -14.81 -4.33 -19.97
N ALA A 11 -15.48 -5.17 -20.76
CA ALA A 11 -15.00 -5.63 -22.08
C ALA A 11 -14.69 -4.48 -23.06
N LEU A 12 -15.40 -3.37 -22.97
CA LEU A 12 -15.15 -2.20 -23.82
C LEU A 12 -13.80 -1.52 -23.58
N TYR A 13 -13.15 -1.78 -22.42
CA TYR A 13 -11.88 -1.15 -22.00
C TYR A 13 -10.65 -2.00 -22.35
N GLY A 14 -10.85 -3.18 -22.97
CA GLY A 14 -9.79 -4.05 -23.46
C GLY A 14 -8.84 -4.58 -22.38
N ALA A 15 -7.60 -4.86 -22.76
CA ALA A 15 -6.57 -5.41 -21.89
C ALA A 15 -6.35 -4.60 -20.59
N ARG A 16 -6.48 -3.29 -20.66
CA ARG A 16 -6.33 -2.41 -19.50
C ARG A 16 -7.50 -2.53 -18.51
N GLY A 17 -8.64 -3.07 -18.94
CA GLY A 17 -9.81 -3.37 -18.11
C GLY A 17 -9.81 -4.77 -17.48
N ALA A 18 -8.77 -5.59 -17.73
CA ALA A 18 -8.71 -6.99 -17.29
C ALA A 18 -8.90 -7.18 -15.77
N ASN A 19 -8.46 -6.23 -14.97
CA ASN A 19 -8.58 -6.26 -13.50
C ASN A 19 -9.73 -5.40 -12.96
N GLY A 20 -10.68 -5.02 -13.83
CA GLY A 20 -11.79 -4.11 -13.51
C GLY A 20 -11.54 -2.68 -13.98
N VAL A 21 -12.60 -1.88 -14.00
CA VAL A 21 -12.55 -0.50 -14.48
C VAL A 21 -13.22 0.42 -13.48
N ILE A 22 -12.54 1.50 -13.12
CA ILE A 22 -13.10 2.58 -12.32
C ILE A 22 -13.37 3.78 -13.22
N LEU A 23 -14.65 4.09 -13.41
CA LEU A 23 -15.08 5.25 -14.19
C LEU A 23 -15.22 6.47 -13.28
N VAL A 24 -14.46 7.52 -13.58
CA VAL A 24 -14.56 8.81 -12.89
C VAL A 24 -15.15 9.83 -13.84
N THR A 25 -16.38 10.26 -13.57
CA THR A 25 -17.01 11.36 -14.30
C THR A 25 -16.75 12.66 -13.57
N THR A 26 -16.06 13.58 -14.22
CA THR A 26 -15.76 14.90 -13.65
C THR A 26 -16.99 15.80 -13.66
N LYS A 27 -17.04 16.76 -12.72
CA LYS A 27 -18.12 17.74 -12.66
C LYS A 27 -18.17 18.55 -13.97
N LYS A 28 -19.37 18.84 -14.42
CA LYS A 28 -19.67 19.68 -15.61
C LYS A 28 -20.55 20.85 -15.19
N GLY A 29 -20.55 21.89 -15.97
CA GLY A 29 -21.55 22.98 -15.87
C GLY A 29 -22.96 22.45 -16.17
N LYS A 30 -23.95 23.09 -15.59
CA LYS A 30 -25.37 22.94 -15.93
C LYS A 30 -25.89 24.25 -16.43
N ASP A 31 -26.97 24.20 -17.21
CA ASP A 31 -27.67 25.43 -17.67
C ASP A 31 -28.11 26.24 -16.48
N GLY A 32 -27.91 27.58 -16.57
CA GLY A 32 -28.24 28.52 -15.51
C GLY A 32 -27.08 29.44 -15.16
N ASN A 33 -27.32 30.31 -14.18
CA ASN A 33 -26.35 31.31 -13.72
C ASN A 33 -25.06 30.66 -13.21
N ALA A 34 -23.98 31.39 -13.31
CA ALA A 34 -22.71 31.00 -12.76
C ALA A 34 -22.81 30.75 -11.25
N ARG A 35 -22.40 29.58 -10.80
CA ARG A 35 -22.32 29.20 -9.39
C ARG A 35 -20.87 29.13 -8.95
N VAL A 36 -20.51 29.90 -7.96
CA VAL A 36 -19.17 29.91 -7.35
C VAL A 36 -19.23 29.15 -6.03
N SER A 37 -18.31 28.22 -5.81
CA SER A 37 -18.20 27.50 -4.54
C SER A 37 -16.75 27.54 -4.03
N VAL A 38 -16.60 27.89 -2.76
CA VAL A 38 -15.33 27.90 -2.03
C VAL A 38 -15.44 26.92 -0.88
N ASP A 39 -14.47 26.04 -0.72
CA ASP A 39 -14.35 25.10 0.38
C ASP A 39 -12.96 25.25 1.00
N ALA A 40 -12.89 25.58 2.28
CA ALA A 40 -11.65 25.73 3.03
C ALA A 40 -11.66 24.78 4.23
N ARG A 41 -10.60 23.99 4.40
CA ARG A 41 -10.47 22.96 5.43
C ARG A 41 -9.10 23.07 6.09
N TRP A 42 -9.07 23.03 7.42
CA TRP A 42 -7.88 23.01 8.26
C TRP A 42 -7.93 21.83 9.20
N GLY A 43 -6.80 21.16 9.40
CA GLY A 43 -6.74 19.98 10.24
C GLY A 43 -5.35 19.69 10.77
N SER A 44 -5.29 18.64 11.57
CA SER A 44 -4.08 18.08 12.12
C SER A 44 -3.99 16.60 11.81
N ASN A 45 -2.84 16.18 11.30
CA ASN A 45 -2.50 14.79 11.04
C ASN A 45 -1.77 14.20 12.24
N SER A 46 -2.11 12.97 12.59
CA SER A 46 -1.46 12.16 13.63
C SER A 46 -1.43 10.69 13.19
N ARG A 47 -0.68 9.85 13.89
CA ARG A 47 -0.71 8.40 13.59
C ARG A 47 -2.09 7.81 13.93
N GLN A 48 -2.63 6.99 13.04
CA GLN A 48 -3.81 6.17 13.34
C GLN A 48 -3.43 4.96 14.21
N VAL A 49 -2.38 4.25 13.83
CA VAL A 49 -1.86 3.08 14.55
C VAL A 49 -0.58 3.47 15.27
N GLY A 50 -0.52 3.22 16.56
CA GLY A 50 0.64 3.49 17.39
C GLY A 50 1.80 2.51 17.15
N LYS A 51 2.84 2.61 17.95
CA LYS A 51 3.91 1.59 18.01
C LYS A 51 3.41 0.31 18.66
N TYR A 52 4.12 -0.78 18.43
CA TYR A 52 3.95 -2.02 19.17
C TYR A 52 4.16 -1.80 20.67
N ASP A 53 3.73 -2.75 21.48
CA ASP A 53 3.88 -2.66 22.95
C ASP A 53 5.31 -3.08 23.37
N VAL A 54 6.27 -2.26 22.96
CA VAL A 54 7.69 -2.47 23.18
C VAL A 54 8.14 -1.99 24.57
N MET A 55 9.32 -2.43 25.01
CA MET A 55 9.93 -1.93 26.23
C MET A 55 10.30 -0.46 26.07
N GLU A 56 9.98 0.33 27.10
CA GLU A 56 10.25 1.77 27.16
C GLU A 56 11.16 2.14 28.34
N ASN A 57 11.28 1.23 29.32
CA ASN A 57 12.09 1.46 30.51
C ASN A 57 13.48 0.83 30.33
N PRO A 58 14.57 1.61 30.44
CA PRO A 58 15.94 1.12 30.37
C PRO A 58 16.25 0.03 31.39
N ASP A 59 15.73 0.15 32.64
CA ASP A 59 15.96 -0.83 33.70
C ASP A 59 15.41 -2.21 33.30
N THR A 60 14.16 -2.24 32.85
CA THR A 60 13.52 -3.49 32.38
C THR A 60 14.25 -4.10 31.20
N TYR A 61 14.76 -3.26 30.28
CA TYR A 61 15.56 -3.74 29.17
C TYR A 61 16.87 -4.38 29.64
N MET A 62 17.59 -3.73 30.53
CA MET A 62 18.88 -4.23 31.08
C MET A 62 18.68 -5.50 31.91
N GLU A 63 17.61 -5.60 32.71
CA GLU A 63 17.24 -6.83 33.43
C GLU A 63 16.94 -8.00 32.44
N THR A 64 16.31 -7.70 31.32
CA THR A 64 16.01 -8.70 30.27
C THR A 64 17.29 -9.14 29.56
N LEU A 65 18.16 -8.21 29.21
CA LEU A 65 19.46 -8.48 28.62
C LEU A 65 20.36 -9.31 29.57
N TYR A 66 20.35 -8.96 30.88
CA TYR A 66 21.02 -9.75 31.88
C TYR A 66 20.55 -11.21 31.91
N LYS A 67 19.21 -11.45 31.85
CA LYS A 67 18.67 -12.81 31.82
C LYS A 67 19.20 -13.59 30.61
N ALA A 68 19.29 -12.96 29.43
CA ALA A 68 19.85 -13.62 28.24
C ALA A 68 21.31 -14.04 28.44
N HIS A 69 22.15 -13.16 28.99
CA HIS A 69 23.57 -13.47 29.29
C HIS A 69 23.74 -14.46 30.44
N TYR A 70 22.92 -14.34 31.49
CA TYR A 70 22.93 -15.28 32.60
C TYR A 70 22.58 -16.70 32.12
N ASN A 71 21.53 -16.83 31.33
CA ASN A 71 21.11 -18.12 30.79
C ASN A 71 22.14 -18.72 29.83
N ALA A 72 22.83 -17.89 29.03
CA ALA A 72 23.95 -18.33 28.22
C ALA A 72 25.09 -18.91 29.09
N ALA A 73 25.47 -18.22 30.16
CA ALA A 73 26.49 -18.68 31.05
C ALA A 73 26.09 -19.96 31.82
N TYR A 74 24.90 -19.99 32.35
CA TYR A 74 24.40 -21.09 33.17
C TYR A 74 24.10 -22.36 32.34
N TYR A 75 23.24 -22.24 31.33
CA TYR A 75 22.75 -23.40 30.58
C TYR A 75 23.68 -23.87 29.46
N LYS A 76 24.50 -22.97 28.89
CA LYS A 76 25.37 -23.32 27.77
C LYS A 76 26.82 -23.50 28.16
N LEU A 77 27.34 -22.62 29.07
CA LEU A 77 28.73 -22.70 29.53
C LEU A 77 28.87 -23.52 30.78
N GLY A 78 27.77 -24.00 31.40
CA GLY A 78 27.78 -24.83 32.60
C GLY A 78 28.36 -24.17 33.85
N ARG A 79 28.25 -22.83 33.92
CA ARG A 79 28.78 -22.08 35.08
C ARG A 79 27.88 -22.21 36.30
N THR A 80 28.45 -22.06 37.49
CA THR A 80 27.66 -21.93 38.72
C THR A 80 26.82 -20.66 38.68
N PRO A 81 25.73 -20.54 39.49
CA PRO A 81 24.89 -19.33 39.52
C PRO A 81 25.70 -18.05 39.77
N GLU A 82 26.66 -18.06 40.67
CA GLU A 82 27.51 -16.92 41.00
C GLU A 82 28.44 -16.54 39.85
N ALA A 83 29.03 -17.53 39.17
CA ALA A 83 29.88 -17.32 38.01
C ALA A 83 29.06 -16.85 36.78
N ALA A 84 27.83 -17.34 36.65
CA ALA A 84 26.91 -16.88 35.60
C ALA A 84 26.45 -15.44 35.84
N HIS A 85 26.14 -15.08 37.09
CA HIS A 85 25.82 -13.71 37.51
C HIS A 85 26.96 -12.74 37.19
N THR A 86 28.17 -13.07 37.60
CA THR A 86 29.37 -12.24 37.36
C THR A 86 29.58 -12.07 35.87
N TYR A 87 29.52 -13.17 35.09
CA TYR A 87 29.64 -13.13 33.66
C TYR A 87 28.57 -12.22 33.03
N ALA A 88 27.30 -12.38 33.35
CA ALA A 88 26.21 -11.60 32.77
C ALA A 88 26.42 -10.09 33.00
N ASN A 89 26.77 -9.67 34.22
CA ASN A 89 27.05 -8.25 34.49
C ASN A 89 28.21 -7.68 33.66
N THR A 90 29.26 -8.48 33.39
CA THR A 90 30.40 -8.02 32.58
C THR A 90 30.07 -7.87 31.11
N GLN A 91 28.97 -8.50 30.60
CA GLN A 91 28.58 -8.45 29.21
C GLN A 91 27.61 -7.32 28.86
N LEU A 92 26.91 -6.73 29.83
CA LEU A 92 25.80 -5.80 29.59
C LEU A 92 26.19 -4.60 28.76
N PHE A 93 27.16 -3.80 29.22
CA PHE A 93 27.56 -2.60 28.48
C PHE A 93 28.33 -2.92 27.19
N PRO A 94 29.23 -3.91 27.14
CA PRO A 94 29.86 -4.34 25.90
C PRO A 94 28.84 -4.79 24.82
N ALA A 95 27.76 -5.48 25.23
CA ALA A 95 26.75 -5.95 24.29
C ALA A 95 25.98 -4.80 23.60
N ILE A 96 25.61 -3.76 24.36
CA ILE A 96 24.91 -2.60 23.79
C ILE A 96 25.86 -1.52 23.26
N GLY A 97 27.16 -1.58 23.59
CA GLY A 97 28.17 -0.62 23.17
C GLY A 97 28.15 0.74 23.90
N TYR A 98 27.31 0.89 24.91
CA TYR A 98 27.13 2.12 25.71
C TYR A 98 27.10 1.82 27.17
N GLN A 99 27.84 2.59 27.95
CA GLN A 99 27.62 2.66 29.40
C GLN A 99 26.64 3.80 29.69
N ILE A 100 25.51 3.48 30.29
CA ILE A 100 24.41 4.45 30.55
C ILE A 100 24.05 4.51 32.04
N TYR A 101 24.78 3.79 32.89
CA TYR A 101 24.61 3.84 34.35
C TYR A 101 25.94 4.16 35.01
N THR A 102 25.88 5.01 36.01
CA THR A 102 26.96 5.21 36.99
C THR A 102 26.76 4.21 38.09
N LEU A 103 27.79 3.41 38.37
CA LEU A 103 27.81 2.35 39.40
C LEU A 103 28.76 2.71 40.52
N PRO A 104 28.46 2.29 41.79
CA PRO A 104 29.46 2.28 42.85
C PRO A 104 30.63 1.39 42.51
N GLN A 105 31.79 1.73 43.02
CA GLN A 105 33.02 1.01 42.73
C GLN A 105 32.93 -0.48 43.14
N GLY A 106 33.15 -1.37 42.18
CA GLY A 106 33.16 -2.82 42.40
C GLY A 106 31.77 -3.48 42.39
N GLU A 107 30.68 -2.72 42.17
CA GLU A 107 29.33 -3.28 42.08
C GLU A 107 28.92 -3.55 40.63
N GLY A 108 28.08 -4.56 40.44
CA GLY A 108 27.44 -4.84 39.16
C GLY A 108 26.16 -4.02 38.99
N LEU A 109 25.70 -3.91 37.72
CA LEU A 109 24.44 -3.22 37.44
C LEU A 109 23.22 -4.01 37.90
N ILE A 110 23.26 -5.34 37.84
CA ILE A 110 22.15 -6.22 38.22
C ILE A 110 22.54 -7.02 39.45
N GLY A 111 21.65 -7.06 40.48
CA GLY A 111 21.81 -7.87 41.65
C GLY A 111 21.60 -9.38 41.42
N MET A 112 21.91 -10.19 42.46
CA MET A 112 21.66 -11.64 42.40
C MET A 112 20.17 -12.01 42.24
N ASP A 113 19.28 -11.09 42.59
CA ASP A 113 17.83 -11.20 42.41
C ASP A 113 17.39 -10.90 40.95
N GLY A 114 18.34 -10.59 40.08
CA GLY A 114 18.06 -10.24 38.66
C GLY A 114 17.47 -8.85 38.49
N LYS A 115 17.53 -7.98 39.48
CA LYS A 115 17.02 -6.62 39.48
C LYS A 115 18.12 -5.58 39.40
N ILE A 116 17.79 -4.38 38.92
CA ILE A 116 18.71 -3.24 38.91
C ILE A 116 19.20 -2.98 40.34
N ASN A 117 20.50 -2.81 40.45
CA ASN A 117 21.15 -2.38 41.68
C ASN A 117 20.55 -1.02 42.14
N PRO A 118 19.97 -0.94 43.35
CA PRO A 118 19.33 0.29 43.81
C PRO A 118 20.29 1.49 43.96
N ASN A 119 21.61 1.23 44.01
CA ASN A 119 22.65 2.25 44.02
C ASN A 119 23.10 2.71 42.65
N ALA A 120 22.68 2.01 41.58
CA ALA A 120 22.95 2.44 40.19
C ALA A 120 22.15 3.68 39.86
N LYS A 121 22.78 4.63 39.16
CA LYS A 121 22.11 5.85 38.70
C LYS A 121 22.11 5.89 37.17
N LEU A 122 20.94 6.09 36.58
CA LEU A 122 20.83 6.30 35.15
C LEU A 122 21.57 7.59 34.75
N GLY A 123 22.42 7.50 33.75
CA GLY A 123 23.33 8.52 33.28
C GLY A 123 24.78 8.17 33.65
N TYR A 124 25.67 8.34 32.63
CA TYR A 124 27.10 8.08 32.80
C TYR A 124 27.92 9.12 32.03
N SER A 125 28.99 9.63 32.65
CA SER A 125 29.97 10.49 31.99
C SER A 125 31.28 9.77 31.82
N ASP A 126 31.84 9.78 30.63
CA ASP A 126 33.21 9.32 30.35
C ASP A 126 34.28 10.43 30.53
N GLY A 127 33.85 11.60 31.01
CA GLY A 127 34.69 12.79 31.17
C GLY A 127 34.64 13.77 29.99
N GLN A 128 34.23 13.33 28.83
CA GLN A 128 34.03 14.16 27.63
C GLN A 128 32.54 14.26 27.23
N TYR A 129 31.82 13.15 27.27
CA TYR A 129 30.42 13.03 26.95
C TYR A 129 29.60 12.48 28.09
N TYR A 130 28.28 12.75 28.04
CA TYR A 130 27.32 12.21 29.00
C TYR A 130 26.26 11.38 28.24
N TYR A 131 26.11 10.10 28.66
CA TYR A 131 25.22 9.14 28.02
C TYR A 131 23.97 8.92 28.87
N THR A 132 22.81 9.25 28.31
CA THR A 132 21.47 8.98 28.88
C THR A 132 20.51 8.68 27.76
N PRO A 133 19.59 7.73 27.93
CA PRO A 133 18.62 7.39 26.88
C PRO A 133 17.69 8.54 26.51
N ASP A 134 17.24 8.57 25.25
CA ASP A 134 16.21 9.47 24.74
C ASP A 134 15.01 8.67 24.20
N ASP A 135 13.82 9.29 24.13
CA ASP A 135 12.67 8.72 23.43
C ASP A 135 12.78 8.96 21.92
N TRP A 136 13.07 7.91 21.20
CA TRP A 136 13.22 7.94 19.74
C TRP A 136 11.91 8.14 18.99
N THR A 137 10.77 7.85 19.61
CA THR A 137 9.45 8.07 19.00
C THR A 137 9.10 9.56 19.02
N ASP A 138 9.19 10.18 20.18
CA ASP A 138 8.88 11.62 20.33
C ASP A 138 9.84 12.49 19.54
N GLY A 139 11.10 12.04 19.39
CA GLY A 139 12.10 12.75 18.60
C GLY A 139 11.82 12.77 17.09
N THR A 140 11.06 11.82 16.56
CA THR A 140 10.93 11.62 15.10
C THR A 140 9.52 11.77 14.57
N ILE A 141 8.48 11.53 15.37
CA ILE A 141 7.09 11.45 14.96
C ILE A 141 6.25 12.45 15.77
N SER A 142 5.59 13.38 15.10
CA SER A 142 4.76 14.41 15.73
C SER A 142 3.51 14.72 14.91
N SER A 143 2.50 15.31 15.55
CA SER A 143 1.31 15.77 14.83
C SER A 143 1.64 16.98 13.97
N GLN A 144 1.12 17.01 12.73
CA GLN A 144 1.42 18.02 11.73
C GLN A 144 0.13 18.65 11.17
N MET A 145 0.26 19.88 10.68
CA MET A 145 -0.85 20.64 10.11
C MET A 145 -1.16 20.18 8.68
N ARG A 146 -2.47 20.18 8.35
CA ARG A 146 -3.02 20.01 7.02
C ARG A 146 -3.95 21.18 6.69
N GLN A 147 -3.87 21.71 5.44
CA GLN A 147 -4.78 22.73 4.95
C GLN A 147 -5.15 22.50 3.49
N GLU A 148 -6.40 22.79 3.15
CA GLU A 148 -6.93 22.56 1.81
C GLU A 148 -7.92 23.67 1.42
N TYR A 149 -7.77 24.21 0.21
CA TYR A 149 -8.62 25.25 -0.33
C TYR A 149 -9.06 24.86 -1.73
N ASN A 150 -10.36 24.87 -1.98
CA ASN A 150 -10.93 24.53 -3.27
C ASN A 150 -11.88 25.62 -3.72
N LEU A 151 -11.65 26.17 -4.91
CA LEU A 151 -12.53 27.08 -5.63
C LEU A 151 -13.12 26.35 -6.83
N SER A 152 -14.41 26.50 -7.08
CA SER A 152 -15.01 26.06 -8.33
C SER A 152 -16.04 27.07 -8.86
N VAL A 153 -16.11 27.17 -10.18
CA VAL A 153 -17.07 27.98 -10.92
C VAL A 153 -17.71 27.10 -11.98
N SER A 154 -19.02 27.06 -12.01
CA SER A 154 -19.77 26.29 -13.01
C SER A 154 -20.99 27.06 -13.49
N GLY A 155 -21.33 26.92 -14.75
CA GLY A 155 -22.51 27.51 -15.34
C GLY A 155 -22.72 27.03 -16.78
N GLY A 156 -23.74 27.51 -17.44
CA GLY A 156 -23.98 27.14 -18.79
C GLY A 156 -25.15 27.86 -19.43
N THR A 157 -25.28 27.70 -20.74
CA THR A 157 -26.40 28.06 -21.58
C THR A 157 -26.83 26.83 -22.37
N ASP A 158 -27.88 26.92 -23.14
CA ASP A 158 -28.34 25.89 -24.08
C ASP A 158 -27.24 25.35 -25.03
N ARG A 159 -26.16 26.14 -25.23
CA ARG A 159 -25.05 25.78 -26.14
C ARG A 159 -23.70 25.60 -25.51
N LEU A 160 -23.46 26.20 -24.34
CA LEU A 160 -22.15 26.21 -23.69
C LEU A 160 -22.28 25.81 -22.22
N ASN A 161 -21.61 24.71 -21.83
CA ASN A 161 -21.48 24.32 -20.45
C ASN A 161 -20.00 24.42 -20.04
N TYR A 162 -19.73 25.02 -18.91
CA TYR A 162 -18.38 25.15 -18.40
C TYR A 162 -18.28 24.83 -16.92
N TYR A 163 -17.15 24.28 -16.55
CA TYR A 163 -16.73 24.06 -15.17
C TYR A 163 -15.25 24.38 -15.05
N PHE A 164 -14.91 25.23 -14.12
CA PHE A 164 -13.54 25.53 -13.74
C PHE A 164 -13.36 25.22 -12.25
N SER A 165 -12.19 24.69 -11.88
CA SER A 165 -11.80 24.57 -10.48
C SER A 165 -10.30 24.80 -10.29
N ALA A 166 -9.96 25.36 -9.13
CA ALA A 166 -8.60 25.51 -8.64
C ALA A 166 -8.53 24.99 -7.20
N GLY A 167 -7.50 24.24 -6.87
CA GLY A 167 -7.30 23.67 -5.55
C GLY A 167 -5.86 23.83 -5.09
N TYR A 168 -5.69 24.11 -3.80
CA TYR A 168 -4.42 24.05 -3.08
C TYR A 168 -4.55 23.07 -1.92
N LEU A 169 -3.57 22.21 -1.78
CA LEU A 169 -3.44 21.27 -0.66
C LEU A 169 -2.02 21.37 -0.12
N GLU A 170 -1.91 21.51 1.20
CA GLU A 170 -0.70 21.26 1.96
C GLU A 170 -1.02 20.20 3.03
N ASP A 171 -0.35 19.08 2.93
CA ASP A 171 -0.59 17.89 3.77
C ASP A 171 0.75 17.42 4.33
N ASN A 172 1.08 17.87 5.55
CA ASN A 172 2.33 17.52 6.19
C ASN A 172 2.22 16.15 6.86
N GLY A 173 3.23 15.32 6.64
CA GLY A 173 3.34 13.99 7.24
C GLY A 173 3.73 14.05 8.71
N VAL A 174 3.49 12.96 9.45
CA VAL A 174 3.83 12.89 10.89
C VAL A 174 5.33 12.77 11.16
N ILE A 175 6.13 12.44 10.17
CA ILE A 175 7.59 12.51 10.25
C ILE A 175 8.02 13.94 9.87
N GLU A 176 8.88 14.53 10.67
CA GLU A 176 9.38 15.89 10.42
C GLU A 176 9.99 16.02 9.02
N ASN A 177 9.80 17.18 8.37
CA ASN A 177 10.22 17.44 6.98
C ASN A 177 9.61 16.53 5.90
N SER A 178 8.62 15.70 6.24
CA SER A 178 7.82 14.99 5.24
C SER A 178 6.55 15.76 4.93
N GLY A 179 6.08 15.69 3.68
CA GLY A 179 4.84 16.36 3.32
C GLY A 179 4.58 16.40 1.83
N PHE A 180 3.38 16.84 1.50
CA PHE A 180 2.88 16.91 0.14
C PHE A 180 2.16 18.23 -0.10
N ASN A 181 2.61 18.98 -1.09
CA ASN A 181 1.97 20.22 -1.51
C ASN A 181 1.48 20.07 -2.95
N ARG A 182 0.28 20.55 -3.24
CA ARG A 182 -0.31 20.45 -4.58
C ARG A 182 -1.12 21.67 -4.94
N ILE A 183 -0.87 22.20 -6.12
CA ILE A 183 -1.76 23.11 -6.83
C ILE A 183 -2.38 22.33 -7.98
N SER A 184 -3.69 22.39 -8.12
CA SER A 184 -4.39 21.72 -9.21
C SER A 184 -5.44 22.63 -9.83
N THR A 185 -5.54 22.60 -11.15
CA THR A 185 -6.57 23.30 -11.91
C THR A 185 -7.28 22.37 -12.86
N ARG A 186 -8.55 22.60 -13.10
CA ARG A 186 -9.35 21.84 -14.07
C ARG A 186 -10.29 22.77 -14.83
N LEU A 187 -10.38 22.54 -16.14
CA LEU A 187 -11.31 23.22 -17.01
C LEU A 187 -12.07 22.17 -17.85
N ASN A 188 -13.38 22.16 -17.74
CA ASN A 188 -14.26 21.38 -18.60
C ASN A 188 -15.14 22.32 -19.39
N VAL A 189 -15.19 22.17 -20.71
CA VAL A 189 -16.02 22.98 -21.61
C VAL A 189 -16.67 22.04 -22.61
N ASP A 190 -18.00 22.10 -22.71
CA ASP A 190 -18.78 21.47 -23.78
C ASP A 190 -19.49 22.55 -24.59
N TYR A 191 -19.31 22.58 -25.92
CA TYR A 191 -19.90 23.57 -26.80
C TYR A 191 -20.67 22.93 -27.97
N GLN A 192 -21.95 23.23 -28.03
CA GLN A 192 -22.84 22.81 -29.12
C GLN A 192 -22.81 23.86 -30.23
N ALA A 193 -21.88 23.73 -31.17
CA ALA A 193 -21.70 24.71 -32.27
C ALA A 193 -22.89 24.72 -33.28
N LYS A 194 -23.40 23.53 -33.58
CA LYS A 194 -24.58 23.31 -34.42
C LYS A 194 -25.37 22.13 -33.84
N LYS A 195 -26.65 21.96 -34.25
CA LYS A 195 -27.44 20.80 -33.79
C LYS A 195 -26.75 19.45 -34.04
N TRP A 196 -25.93 19.39 -35.11
CA TRP A 196 -25.20 18.19 -35.54
C TRP A 196 -23.71 18.19 -35.15
N LEU A 197 -23.17 19.25 -34.49
CA LEU A 197 -21.75 19.41 -34.23
C LEU A 197 -21.53 19.90 -32.81
N LYS A 198 -20.84 19.07 -31.98
CA LYS A 198 -20.42 19.38 -30.63
C LYS A 198 -18.92 19.21 -30.47
N PHE A 199 -18.29 20.11 -29.72
CA PHE A 199 -16.91 20.03 -29.25
C PHE A 199 -16.88 19.98 -27.74
N GLY A 200 -15.86 19.33 -27.21
CA GLY A 200 -15.62 19.38 -25.78
C GLY A 200 -14.15 19.22 -25.44
N THR A 201 -13.80 19.79 -24.30
CA THR A 201 -12.47 19.64 -23.71
C THR A 201 -12.55 19.46 -22.20
N SER A 202 -11.67 18.63 -21.67
CA SER A 202 -11.42 18.50 -20.24
C SER A 202 -9.92 18.58 -20.04
N LEU A 203 -9.45 19.66 -19.43
CA LEU A 203 -8.04 19.91 -19.15
C LEU A 203 -7.82 19.91 -17.64
N GLY A 204 -6.78 19.28 -17.19
CA GLY A 204 -6.32 19.31 -15.80
C GLY A 204 -4.82 19.52 -15.77
N TYR A 205 -4.36 20.47 -14.97
CA TYR A 205 -2.95 20.64 -14.67
C TYR A 205 -2.74 20.52 -13.16
N THR A 206 -1.70 19.82 -12.78
CA THR A 206 -1.30 19.63 -11.39
C THR A 206 0.19 19.87 -11.26
N ASN A 207 0.56 20.80 -10.40
CA ASN A 207 1.92 20.94 -9.90
C ASN A 207 1.96 20.44 -8.47
N SER A 208 2.88 19.54 -8.15
CA SER A 208 3.02 19.03 -6.79
C SER A 208 4.47 18.86 -6.38
N LYS A 209 4.67 18.99 -5.07
CA LYS A 209 5.94 18.73 -4.41
C LYS A 209 5.71 17.76 -3.27
N SER A 210 6.43 16.64 -3.29
CA SER A 210 6.47 15.66 -2.21
C SER A 210 7.85 15.71 -1.56
N LYS A 211 7.88 15.84 -0.24
CA LYS A 211 9.11 15.69 0.56
C LYS A 211 9.08 14.32 1.22
N TYR A 212 10.10 13.55 1.01
CA TYR A 212 10.22 12.20 1.53
C TYR A 212 11.21 12.16 2.70
N PRO A 213 10.90 11.42 3.76
CA PRO A 213 11.79 11.30 4.93
C PRO A 213 12.81 10.16 4.78
N GLY A 214 13.15 9.74 3.55
CA GLY A 214 13.92 8.54 3.26
C GLY A 214 13.06 7.29 3.16
N ASP A 215 13.70 6.12 2.99
CA ASP A 215 12.99 4.85 2.81
C ASP A 215 12.25 4.40 4.08
N GLN A 216 10.92 4.56 4.06
CA GLN A 216 10.01 4.14 5.13
C GLN A 216 9.33 2.80 4.84
N THR A 217 9.79 2.06 3.84
CA THR A 217 9.19 0.79 3.43
C THR A 217 10.07 -0.43 3.69
N ALA A 218 11.39 -0.25 3.75
CA ALA A 218 12.32 -1.35 3.97
C ALA A 218 12.36 -1.80 5.42
N THR A 219 12.34 -3.10 5.63
CA THR A 219 12.39 -3.75 6.95
C THR A 219 13.72 -3.61 7.66
N ALA A 220 14.77 -3.19 6.97
CA ALA A 220 16.13 -3.05 7.50
C ALA A 220 16.76 -1.68 7.16
N SER A 221 15.96 -0.69 6.76
CA SER A 221 16.47 0.64 6.45
C SER A 221 16.71 1.45 7.71
N SER A 222 17.92 1.95 7.86
CA SER A 222 18.29 2.88 8.92
C SER A 222 17.59 4.23 8.84
N GLY A 223 17.04 4.58 7.67
CA GLY A 223 16.21 5.77 7.47
C GLY A 223 14.75 5.58 7.88
N ASN A 224 14.30 4.34 8.16
CA ASN A 224 12.92 4.07 8.53
C ASN A 224 12.62 4.46 9.98
N ALA A 225 11.97 5.62 10.16
CA ALA A 225 11.63 6.14 11.48
C ALA A 225 10.65 5.24 12.26
N PHE A 226 9.75 4.53 11.58
CA PHE A 226 8.81 3.61 12.23
C PHE A 226 9.49 2.33 12.69
N LEU A 227 10.43 1.80 11.89
CA LEU A 227 11.26 0.66 12.28
C LEU A 227 12.06 1.01 13.53
N LEU A 228 12.78 2.13 13.51
CA LEU A 228 13.59 2.55 14.63
C LEU A 228 12.77 2.84 15.89
N ALA A 229 11.61 3.48 15.76
CA ALA A 229 10.72 3.74 16.90
C ALA A 229 10.22 2.46 17.60
N ASN A 230 10.11 1.34 16.88
CA ASN A 230 9.75 0.05 17.45
C ASN A 230 10.97 -0.73 17.96
N ASN A 231 12.04 -0.77 17.15
CA ASN A 231 13.08 -1.79 17.29
C ASN A 231 14.33 -1.29 18.03
N ILE A 232 14.52 0.02 18.22
CA ILE A 232 15.68 0.51 18.97
C ILE A 232 15.48 0.31 20.47
N ALA A 233 16.49 -0.23 21.14
CA ALA A 233 16.45 -0.41 22.59
C ALA A 233 16.34 0.93 23.33
N PRO A 234 15.58 1.01 24.44
CA PRO A 234 15.39 2.23 25.21
C PRO A 234 16.61 2.61 26.06
N VAL A 235 17.80 2.27 25.61
CA VAL A 235 19.07 2.50 26.26
C VAL A 235 19.97 3.48 25.49
N TYR A 236 19.58 3.86 24.28
CA TYR A 236 20.41 4.68 23.43
C TYR A 236 20.08 6.16 23.48
N PRO A 237 21.10 7.05 23.57
CA PRO A 237 20.92 8.47 23.36
C PRO A 237 20.62 8.76 21.88
N MET A 238 19.76 9.73 21.62
CA MET A 238 19.53 10.31 20.31
C MET A 238 20.43 11.52 20.07
N TYR A 239 20.75 12.25 21.15
CA TYR A 239 21.52 13.48 21.12
C TYR A 239 22.85 13.31 21.82
N VAL A 240 23.87 13.96 21.29
CA VAL A 240 25.16 14.10 21.98
C VAL A 240 25.02 15.11 23.11
N ARG A 241 25.60 14.77 24.26
CA ARG A 241 25.65 15.66 25.45
C ARG A 241 27.08 15.85 25.90
N ASN A 242 27.36 17.07 26.37
CA ASN A 242 28.62 17.39 27.05
C ASN A 242 28.73 16.63 28.38
N ALA A 243 29.92 16.55 28.98
CA ALA A 243 30.18 15.82 30.23
C ALA A 243 29.27 16.26 31.41
N ASP A 244 28.76 17.48 31.40
CA ASP A 244 27.82 18.04 32.38
C ASP A 244 26.35 17.68 32.14
N GLY A 245 26.06 16.93 31.06
CA GLY A 245 24.71 16.52 30.67
C GLY A 245 23.98 17.53 29.77
N SER A 246 24.53 18.71 29.50
CA SER A 246 23.94 19.67 28.58
C SER A 246 24.02 19.20 27.11
N LEU A 247 23.04 19.54 26.27
CA LEU A 247 23.04 19.20 24.86
C LEU A 247 24.23 19.85 24.13
N ALA A 248 24.91 19.07 23.30
CA ALA A 248 25.99 19.58 22.47
C ALA A 248 25.44 20.19 21.16
N TYR A 249 26.04 21.28 20.73
CA TYR A 249 25.66 22.00 19.50
C TYR A 249 26.86 22.14 18.57
N ASP A 250 26.61 21.94 17.28
CA ASP A 250 27.61 22.20 16.25
C ASP A 250 27.88 23.71 16.14
N LYS A 251 29.15 24.07 16.24
CA LYS A 251 29.57 25.49 16.29
C LYS A 251 29.33 26.27 15.00
N ASN A 252 29.21 25.57 13.86
CA ASN A 252 29.06 26.22 12.56
C ASN A 252 27.58 26.38 12.18
N SER A 253 26.77 25.36 12.43
CA SER A 253 25.35 25.35 12.06
C SER A 253 24.44 25.82 13.21
N GLY A 254 24.89 25.76 14.47
CA GLY A 254 24.05 26.02 15.64
C GLY A 254 23.04 24.90 15.93
N ASN A 255 23.07 23.81 15.17
CA ASN A 255 22.18 22.66 15.35
C ASN A 255 22.66 21.76 16.48
N LYS A 256 21.71 21.01 17.10
CA LYS A 256 22.06 19.93 18.03
C LYS A 256 22.91 18.89 17.30
N ILE A 257 23.89 18.31 17.99
CA ILE A 257 24.63 17.18 17.45
C ILE A 257 23.87 15.89 17.79
N TYR A 258 23.71 15.04 16.79
CA TYR A 258 23.00 13.76 16.92
C TYR A 258 23.97 12.60 17.05
N ASP A 259 23.61 11.62 17.89
CA ASP A 259 24.38 10.39 18.07
C ASP A 259 24.02 9.36 17.00
N TYR A 260 24.92 9.11 16.07
CA TYR A 260 24.77 8.12 15.00
C TYR A 260 25.23 6.71 15.42
N GLY A 261 25.79 6.56 16.60
CA GLY A 261 26.20 5.26 17.15
C GLY A 261 27.37 4.59 16.41
N ASP A 262 28.13 5.34 15.65
CA ASP A 262 29.30 4.86 14.87
C ASP A 262 30.66 5.31 15.45
N GLY A 263 30.62 5.99 16.60
CA GLY A 263 31.82 6.56 17.23
C GLY A 263 32.30 7.88 16.61
N SER A 264 31.62 8.41 15.59
CA SER A 264 32.01 9.68 14.95
C SER A 264 31.63 10.90 15.79
N SER A 265 30.57 10.79 16.57
CA SER A 265 30.02 11.90 17.36
C SER A 265 30.31 11.75 18.86
N THR A 266 30.55 10.54 19.34
CA THR A 266 30.84 10.19 20.74
C THR A 266 31.93 9.11 20.80
N ASN A 267 32.34 8.71 22.03
CA ASN A 267 33.30 7.60 22.22
C ASN A 267 32.65 6.21 22.26
N SER A 268 31.34 6.13 21.96
CA SER A 268 30.55 4.89 22.03
C SER A 268 30.03 4.48 20.65
N THR A 269 29.85 3.17 20.45
CA THR A 269 29.30 2.62 19.21
C THR A 269 28.20 1.63 19.53
N ARG A 270 27.13 1.58 18.72
CA ARG A 270 26.07 0.56 18.85
C ARG A 270 26.08 -0.40 17.67
N ASN A 271 25.77 -1.66 17.95
CA ASN A 271 25.68 -2.68 16.91
C ASN A 271 24.37 -2.54 16.10
N PHE A 272 23.27 -2.18 16.77
CA PHE A 272 22.00 -1.99 16.11
C PHE A 272 21.94 -0.65 15.40
N MET A 273 21.72 -0.71 14.07
CA MET A 273 21.54 0.48 13.22
C MET A 273 22.64 1.55 13.44
N SER A 274 23.89 1.12 13.50
CA SER A 274 25.05 2.03 13.47
C SER A 274 25.02 2.90 12.20
N MET A 275 25.55 4.11 12.28
CA MET A 275 25.50 5.13 11.23
C MET A 275 24.08 5.64 10.90
N SER A 276 23.14 5.52 11.83
CA SER A 276 21.75 5.93 11.67
C SER A 276 21.27 6.80 12.81
N ASN A 277 20.64 7.92 12.47
CA ASN A 277 19.85 8.72 13.40
C ASN A 277 18.75 9.40 12.61
N PRO A 278 17.49 8.88 12.64
CA PRO A 278 16.43 9.41 11.80
C PRO A 278 16.16 10.88 12.03
N LYS A 279 16.34 11.40 13.27
CA LYS A 279 16.18 12.82 13.55
C LYS A 279 17.27 13.67 12.91
N GLY A 280 18.51 13.21 12.95
CA GLY A 280 19.63 13.84 12.26
C GLY A 280 19.47 13.74 10.73
N ASP A 281 19.09 12.57 10.24
CA ASP A 281 18.88 12.35 8.81
C ASP A 281 17.76 13.24 8.25
N LEU A 282 16.65 13.42 8.96
CA LEU A 282 15.56 14.33 8.58
C LEU A 282 16.00 15.80 8.49
N LEU A 283 17.00 16.18 9.28
CA LEU A 283 17.57 17.54 9.24
C LEU A 283 18.53 17.73 8.06
N TYR A 284 19.44 16.77 7.89
CA TYR A 284 20.60 16.91 6.98
C TYR A 284 20.39 16.32 5.59
N ASN A 285 19.66 15.21 5.47
CA ASN A 285 19.33 14.62 4.19
C ASN A 285 18.08 15.24 3.59
N LYS A 286 17.99 15.31 2.28
CA LYS A 286 16.81 15.83 1.57
C LYS A 286 16.43 14.90 0.43
N GLU A 287 15.16 14.63 0.33
CA GLU A 287 14.60 13.83 -0.76
C GLU A 287 13.28 14.47 -1.19
N GLU A 288 13.15 14.81 -2.47
CA GLU A 288 11.96 15.47 -2.98
C GLU A 288 11.59 15.06 -4.40
N TYR A 289 10.29 14.96 -4.65
CA TYR A 289 9.70 14.83 -5.97
C TYR A 289 9.01 16.14 -6.34
N LEU A 290 9.31 16.65 -7.52
CA LEU A 290 8.67 17.81 -8.12
C LEU A 290 7.98 17.35 -9.39
N MET A 291 6.65 17.42 -9.43
CA MET A 291 5.83 16.83 -10.50
C MET A 291 5.00 17.91 -11.19
N ASP A 292 5.03 17.89 -12.51
CA ASP A 292 4.17 18.69 -13.39
C ASP A 292 3.35 17.74 -14.27
N ILE A 293 2.05 17.63 -14.00
CA ILE A 293 1.16 16.67 -14.66
C ILE A 293 0.09 17.42 -15.46
N LEU A 294 0.02 17.12 -16.76
CA LEU A 294 -1.02 17.58 -17.66
C LEU A 294 -1.92 16.42 -18.06
N ASN A 295 -3.21 16.53 -17.80
CA ASN A 295 -4.25 15.63 -18.27
C ASN A 295 -5.16 16.37 -19.23
N GLY A 296 -5.30 15.89 -20.46
CA GLY A 296 -6.13 16.49 -21.47
C GLY A 296 -7.06 15.48 -22.14
N LYS A 297 -8.30 15.87 -22.39
CA LYS A 297 -9.20 15.15 -23.29
C LYS A 297 -9.90 16.17 -24.17
N TRP A 298 -9.84 15.93 -25.46
CA TRP A 298 -10.56 16.69 -26.49
C TRP A 298 -11.44 15.73 -27.25
N PHE A 299 -12.64 16.18 -27.62
CA PHE A 299 -13.51 15.40 -28.49
C PHE A 299 -14.29 16.26 -29.45
N ILE A 300 -14.62 15.68 -30.57
CA ILE A 300 -15.56 16.15 -31.54
C ILE A 300 -16.65 15.10 -31.71
N GLU A 301 -17.91 15.55 -31.74
CA GLU A 301 -19.08 14.71 -31.93
C GLU A 301 -19.91 15.25 -33.09
N LEU A 302 -20.19 14.39 -34.04
CA LEU A 302 -21.01 14.67 -35.20
C LEU A 302 -22.28 13.82 -35.13
N SER A 303 -23.44 14.44 -35.32
CA SER A 303 -24.76 13.78 -35.39
C SER A 303 -25.38 14.08 -36.75
N PRO A 304 -24.89 13.44 -37.84
CA PRO A 304 -25.28 13.79 -39.22
C PRO A 304 -26.72 13.42 -39.54
N ILE A 305 -27.25 12.36 -38.96
CA ILE A 305 -28.62 11.92 -39.06
C ILE A 305 -29.14 11.51 -37.68
N GLU A 306 -30.45 11.45 -37.51
CA GLU A 306 -31.09 11.02 -36.30
C GLU A 306 -30.65 9.60 -35.89
N GLY A 307 -30.27 9.43 -34.67
CA GLY A 307 -29.77 8.17 -34.09
C GLY A 307 -28.30 7.89 -34.33
N LEU A 308 -27.62 8.49 -35.33
CA LEU A 308 -26.20 8.28 -35.59
C LEU A 308 -25.33 9.36 -34.95
N LYS A 309 -24.37 8.91 -34.17
CA LYS A 309 -23.36 9.73 -33.49
C LYS A 309 -21.97 9.21 -33.84
N LEU A 310 -21.13 10.07 -34.39
CA LEU A 310 -19.72 9.80 -34.67
C LEU A 310 -18.89 10.63 -33.68
N THR A 311 -18.02 10.00 -32.89
CA THR A 311 -17.18 10.67 -31.91
C THR A 311 -15.71 10.38 -32.18
N GLY A 312 -14.93 11.43 -32.37
CA GLY A 312 -13.48 11.37 -32.37
C GLY A 312 -12.95 11.97 -31.04
N SER A 313 -12.09 11.28 -30.31
CA SER A 313 -11.50 11.82 -29.10
C SER A 313 -10.00 11.54 -29.01
N LEU A 314 -9.28 12.49 -28.42
CA LEU A 314 -7.87 12.41 -28.05
C LEU A 314 -7.74 12.63 -26.55
N GLY A 315 -7.17 11.67 -25.87
CA GLY A 315 -6.71 11.79 -24.49
C GLY A 315 -5.19 11.94 -24.45
N ALA A 316 -4.69 12.80 -23.61
CA ALA A 316 -3.26 12.97 -23.36
C ALA A 316 -2.98 13.00 -21.85
N TYR A 317 -1.95 12.29 -21.44
CA TYR A 317 -1.37 12.33 -20.11
C TYR A 317 0.11 12.59 -20.27
N ILE A 318 0.62 13.66 -19.65
CA ILE A 318 2.03 14.00 -19.65
C ILE A 318 2.42 14.29 -18.20
N ASP A 319 3.40 13.56 -17.70
CA ASP A 319 3.98 13.71 -16.37
C ASP A 319 5.48 13.97 -16.54
N ASN A 320 5.94 15.10 -16.00
CA ASN A 320 7.34 15.41 -15.88
C ASN A 320 7.70 15.47 -14.40
N THR A 321 8.37 14.43 -13.92
CA THR A 321 8.81 14.29 -12.53
C THR A 321 10.31 14.52 -12.45
N ARG A 322 10.72 15.40 -11.53
CA ARG A 322 12.11 15.55 -11.11
C ARG A 322 12.24 14.97 -9.70
N TYR A 323 13.16 14.07 -9.52
CA TYR A 323 13.51 13.49 -8.24
C TYR A 323 14.90 13.95 -7.83
N ASN A 324 15.02 14.54 -6.67
CA ASN A 324 16.25 15.08 -6.13
C ASN A 324 16.56 14.42 -4.80
N VAL A 325 17.77 13.93 -4.62
CA VAL A 325 18.26 13.36 -3.36
C VAL A 325 19.57 14.04 -2.98
N LEU A 326 19.70 14.37 -1.71
CA LEU A 326 20.93 14.87 -1.10
C LEU A 326 21.19 14.05 0.18
N GLY A 327 22.31 13.33 0.19
CA GLY A 327 22.86 12.71 1.38
C GLY A 327 23.95 13.61 1.95
N ASN A 328 23.86 13.92 3.25
CA ASN A 328 24.76 14.87 3.89
C ASN A 328 26.20 14.33 3.99
N LYS A 329 27.16 15.26 4.10
CA LYS A 329 28.60 14.94 4.13
C LYS A 329 29.15 14.76 5.55
N TYR A 330 28.36 15.00 6.59
CA TYR A 330 28.90 15.09 7.94
C TYR A 330 28.63 13.85 8.79
N TYR A 331 27.44 13.24 8.62
CA TYR A 331 26.96 12.17 9.50
C TYR A 331 26.26 11.06 8.73
N GLY A 332 26.25 9.87 9.29
CA GLY A 332 25.50 8.73 8.79
C GLY A 332 26.15 8.10 7.53
N GLN A 333 25.36 7.36 6.80
CA GLN A 333 25.84 6.52 5.70
C GLN A 333 26.51 7.31 4.55
N SER A 334 25.99 8.48 4.22
CA SER A 334 26.52 9.30 3.13
C SER A 334 27.81 10.02 3.48
N ALA A 335 28.15 10.15 4.75
CA ALA A 335 29.36 10.83 5.21
C ALA A 335 30.66 10.14 4.74
N SER A 336 30.65 8.80 4.64
CA SER A 336 31.79 8.02 4.15
C SER A 336 32.17 8.36 2.70
N TYR A 337 31.23 8.94 1.95
CA TYR A 337 31.43 9.42 0.56
C TYR A 337 31.59 10.93 0.47
N GLY A 338 31.73 11.64 1.58
CA GLY A 338 31.73 13.09 1.60
C GLY A 338 30.39 13.74 1.20
N GLY A 339 29.30 12.99 1.36
CA GLY A 339 27.96 13.34 0.90
C GLY A 339 27.68 12.91 -0.55
N THR A 340 26.40 12.87 -0.91
CA THR A 340 25.93 12.44 -2.23
C THR A 340 24.88 13.40 -2.77
N ALA A 341 24.85 13.59 -4.09
CA ALA A 341 23.76 14.26 -4.79
C ALA A 341 23.28 13.38 -5.95
N GLN A 342 21.97 13.31 -6.11
CA GLN A 342 21.31 12.59 -7.21
C GLN A 342 20.18 13.41 -7.75
N GLN A 343 20.11 13.51 -9.07
CA GLN A 343 19.01 14.11 -9.79
C GLN A 343 18.50 13.13 -10.83
N GLU A 344 17.17 12.98 -10.87
CA GLU A 344 16.51 12.17 -11.87
C GLU A 344 15.46 13.00 -12.59
N HIS A 345 15.32 12.75 -13.87
CA HIS A 345 14.24 13.28 -14.68
C HIS A 345 13.47 12.14 -15.31
N ILE A 346 12.21 12.07 -14.94
CA ILE A 346 11.27 11.03 -15.39
C ILE A 346 10.20 11.72 -16.23
N ARG A 347 10.02 11.27 -17.45
CA ARG A 347 8.92 11.72 -18.29
C ARG A 347 8.06 10.56 -18.73
N THR A 348 6.79 10.61 -18.34
CA THR A 348 5.76 9.69 -18.81
C THR A 348 4.83 10.42 -19.76
N SER A 349 4.61 9.88 -20.94
CA SER A 349 3.60 10.39 -21.86
C SER A 349 2.70 9.25 -22.35
N ALA A 350 1.41 9.48 -22.34
CA ALA A 350 0.42 8.52 -22.82
C ALA A 350 -0.64 9.24 -23.67
N PHE A 351 -0.91 8.70 -24.85
CA PHE A 351 -1.93 9.20 -25.76
C PHE A 351 -2.96 8.13 -26.05
N ASN A 352 -4.22 8.48 -25.91
CA ASN A 352 -5.34 7.60 -26.23
C ASN A 352 -6.22 8.25 -27.29
N GLN A 353 -6.35 7.60 -28.44
CA GLN A 353 -7.22 8.04 -29.53
C GLN A 353 -8.37 7.05 -29.67
N GLN A 354 -9.58 7.56 -29.76
CA GLN A 354 -10.77 6.75 -29.95
C GLN A 354 -11.64 7.35 -31.05
N TYR A 355 -12.12 6.49 -31.93
CA TYR A 355 -13.07 6.81 -33.00
C TYR A 355 -14.26 5.87 -32.86
N LEU A 356 -15.43 6.43 -32.53
CA LEU A 356 -16.63 5.67 -32.21
C LEU A 356 -17.77 6.09 -33.12
N ALA A 357 -18.50 5.11 -33.65
CA ALA A 357 -19.77 5.29 -34.31
C ALA A 357 -20.85 4.60 -33.48
N THR A 358 -21.81 5.35 -32.97
CA THR A 358 -22.95 4.82 -32.21
C THR A 358 -24.23 5.09 -32.96
N TYR A 359 -25.07 4.06 -33.19
CA TYR A 359 -26.38 4.18 -33.81
C TYR A 359 -27.45 3.68 -32.86
N LYS A 360 -28.43 4.55 -32.58
CA LYS A 360 -29.60 4.25 -31.74
C LYS A 360 -30.85 4.32 -32.55
N LYS A 361 -31.69 3.29 -32.43
CA LYS A 361 -32.98 3.24 -33.14
C LYS A 361 -34.03 2.52 -32.31
N SER A 362 -35.20 3.10 -32.23
CA SER A 362 -36.38 2.49 -31.58
C SER A 362 -37.43 2.14 -32.65
N PHE A 363 -38.03 0.95 -32.50
CA PHE A 363 -39.12 0.45 -33.35
C PHE A 363 -40.22 -0.10 -32.44
N GLY A 364 -41.20 0.73 -32.12
CA GLY A 364 -42.20 0.40 -31.09
C GLY A 364 -41.54 0.17 -29.72
N MET A 365 -41.71 -1.03 -29.16
CA MET A 365 -41.12 -1.41 -27.89
C MET A 365 -39.67 -1.92 -27.99
N ASN A 366 -39.14 -2.01 -29.22
CA ASN A 366 -37.78 -2.53 -29.46
C ASN A 366 -36.78 -1.38 -29.59
N ASN A 367 -35.73 -1.39 -28.74
CA ASN A 367 -34.67 -0.40 -28.76
C ASN A 367 -33.34 -1.07 -29.06
N PHE A 368 -32.61 -0.50 -30.01
CA PHE A 368 -31.27 -0.95 -30.42
C PHE A 368 -30.24 0.16 -30.20
N ASP A 369 -29.09 -0.19 -29.62
CA ASP A 369 -27.90 0.67 -29.53
C ASP A 369 -26.70 -0.12 -30.05
N VAL A 370 -26.16 0.25 -31.20
CA VAL A 370 -25.02 -0.40 -31.83
C VAL A 370 -23.83 0.55 -31.78
N LEU A 371 -22.67 0.04 -31.30
CA LEU A 371 -21.41 0.76 -31.25
C LEU A 371 -20.35 0.01 -32.05
N LEU A 372 -19.66 0.74 -32.91
CA LEU A 372 -18.44 0.31 -33.60
C LEU A 372 -17.34 1.30 -33.25
N GLY A 373 -16.12 0.81 -33.00
CA GLY A 373 -15.04 1.66 -32.57
C GLY A 373 -13.65 1.15 -32.88
N TYR A 374 -12.74 2.10 -32.92
CA TYR A 374 -11.30 1.86 -32.95
C TYR A 374 -10.61 2.65 -31.85
N GLU A 375 -9.68 2.02 -31.17
CA GLU A 375 -8.86 2.64 -30.12
C GLU A 375 -7.38 2.41 -30.39
N SER A 376 -6.59 3.46 -30.15
CA SER A 376 -5.14 3.44 -30.17
C SER A 376 -4.62 4.04 -28.89
N TYR A 377 -3.75 3.33 -28.19
CA TYR A 377 -3.07 3.81 -26.99
C TYR A 377 -1.57 3.66 -27.17
N ASP A 378 -0.84 4.73 -26.93
CA ASP A 378 0.62 4.80 -27.00
C ASP A 378 1.16 5.38 -25.70
N TYR A 379 2.07 4.68 -25.07
CA TYR A 379 2.72 5.01 -23.81
C TYR A 379 4.23 5.04 -24.01
N ARG A 380 4.89 6.05 -23.46
CA ARG A 380 6.33 6.17 -23.41
C ARG A 380 6.76 6.62 -22.02
N TYR A 381 7.72 5.93 -21.47
CA TYR A 381 8.45 6.25 -20.27
C TYR A 381 9.90 6.54 -20.61
N GLU A 382 10.40 7.68 -20.19
CA GLU A 382 11.77 8.12 -20.37
C GLU A 382 12.35 8.48 -19.00
N TYR A 383 13.50 7.94 -18.71
CA TYR A 383 14.20 8.13 -17.46
C TYR A 383 15.64 8.51 -17.71
N SER A 384 16.14 9.53 -17.04
CA SER A 384 17.56 9.88 -17.02
C SER A 384 17.95 10.28 -15.60
N TYR A 385 19.16 9.94 -15.22
CA TYR A 385 19.69 10.29 -13.92
C TYR A 385 21.13 10.75 -14.00
N ALA A 386 21.54 11.55 -13.02
CA ALA A 386 22.90 11.88 -12.72
C ALA A 386 23.12 11.79 -11.21
N THR A 387 24.26 11.27 -10.79
CA THR A 387 24.66 11.16 -9.39
C THR A 387 26.14 11.48 -9.23
N GLY A 388 26.52 11.94 -8.04
CA GLY A 388 27.92 12.20 -7.70
C GLY A 388 28.13 12.18 -6.18
N GLN A 389 29.40 12.18 -5.79
CA GLN A 389 29.84 12.09 -4.40
C GLN A 389 30.79 13.26 -4.07
N ASN A 390 31.06 13.48 -2.78
CA ASN A 390 31.93 14.51 -2.25
C ASN A 390 31.41 15.92 -2.54
N LEU A 391 30.44 16.37 -1.72
CA LEU A 391 29.75 17.65 -1.87
C LEU A 391 30.64 18.84 -1.53
N TYR A 392 30.71 19.82 -2.42
CA TYR A 392 31.35 21.12 -2.16
C TYR A 392 30.48 21.98 -1.24
N LYS A 393 29.18 22.17 -1.57
CA LYS A 393 28.22 22.96 -0.78
C LYS A 393 27.14 22.07 -0.18
N ASP A 394 26.63 22.47 0.99
CA ASP A 394 25.47 21.87 1.60
C ASP A 394 24.18 22.32 0.89
N TYR A 395 23.15 21.49 0.93
CA TYR A 395 21.81 21.76 0.42
C TYR A 395 21.67 22.12 -1.06
N ASP A 396 22.70 21.85 -1.89
CA ASP A 396 22.66 22.01 -3.34
C ASP A 396 22.54 20.62 -4.00
N PHE A 397 21.38 20.33 -4.59
CA PHE A 397 21.07 19.04 -5.26
C PHE A 397 21.78 18.89 -6.61
N THR A 398 22.42 19.92 -7.14
CA THR A 398 23.03 19.80 -8.47
C THR A 398 24.22 18.85 -8.44
N VAL A 399 24.25 17.91 -9.40
CA VAL A 399 25.38 16.97 -9.50
C VAL A 399 26.70 17.70 -9.79
N ASN A 400 26.62 18.92 -10.32
CA ASN A 400 27.84 19.74 -10.49
C ASN A 400 28.45 20.20 -9.16
N ASN A 401 27.66 20.17 -8.07
CA ASN A 401 28.11 20.41 -6.69
C ASN A 401 28.95 19.24 -6.12
N THR A 402 29.12 18.13 -6.85
CA THR A 402 29.93 16.97 -6.43
C THR A 402 31.27 16.98 -7.12
N ILE A 403 32.31 16.46 -6.46
CA ILE A 403 33.68 16.44 -6.98
C ILE A 403 33.99 15.08 -7.61
N ASP A 404 33.55 13.98 -6.98
CA ASP A 404 33.93 12.62 -7.28
C ASP A 404 32.79 11.77 -7.82
N ASN A 405 33.13 10.63 -8.43
CA ASN A 405 32.23 9.54 -8.83
C ASN A 405 30.98 10.00 -9.59
N LYS A 406 31.11 10.99 -10.47
CA LYS A 406 29.99 11.45 -11.30
C LYS A 406 29.61 10.36 -12.29
N ARG A 407 28.33 9.97 -12.25
CA ARG A 407 27.75 8.96 -13.13
C ARG A 407 26.42 9.47 -13.67
N GLY A 408 26.07 9.00 -14.83
CA GLY A 408 24.77 9.26 -15.42
C GLY A 408 24.31 8.10 -16.28
N GLY A 409 23.02 8.01 -16.51
CA GLY A 409 22.43 6.99 -17.33
C GLY A 409 20.96 7.28 -17.62
N GLY A 410 20.31 6.36 -18.31
CA GLY A 410 18.89 6.48 -18.60
C GLY A 410 18.34 5.25 -19.30
N ALA A 411 17.02 5.21 -19.41
CA ALA A 411 16.29 4.15 -20.07
C ALA A 411 15.04 4.71 -20.74
N ARG A 412 14.51 3.95 -21.69
CA ARG A 412 13.22 4.22 -22.33
C ARG A 412 12.45 2.93 -22.45
N ASP A 413 11.16 3.00 -22.06
CA ASP A 413 10.18 1.96 -22.29
C ASP A 413 9.04 2.47 -23.14
N GLU A 414 8.58 1.66 -24.08
CA GLU A 414 7.47 1.97 -24.97
C GLU A 414 6.43 0.84 -24.95
N TYR A 415 5.17 1.24 -24.95
CA TYR A 415 4.06 0.30 -24.96
C TYR A 415 2.92 0.84 -25.81
N SER A 416 2.38 -0.02 -26.64
CA SER A 416 1.27 0.36 -27.53
C SER A 416 0.21 -0.73 -27.58
N THR A 417 -1.05 -0.30 -27.60
CA THR A 417 -2.17 -1.19 -27.90
C THR A 417 -3.05 -0.62 -29.01
N ARG A 418 -3.68 -1.51 -29.76
CA ARG A 418 -4.67 -1.19 -30.80
C ARG A 418 -5.89 -2.08 -30.61
N GLY A 419 -7.09 -1.51 -30.66
CA GLY A 419 -8.31 -2.26 -30.39
C GLY A 419 -9.43 -1.94 -31.42
N ILE A 420 -10.11 -2.97 -31.89
CA ILE A 420 -11.35 -2.86 -32.67
C ILE A 420 -12.48 -3.29 -31.74
N ILE A 421 -13.52 -2.48 -31.64
CA ILE A 421 -14.59 -2.63 -30.66
C ILE A 421 -15.92 -2.71 -31.37
N SER A 422 -16.78 -3.65 -31.02
CA SER A 422 -18.17 -3.68 -31.41
C SER A 422 -19.06 -4.06 -30.24
N ARG A 423 -20.25 -3.46 -30.15
CA ARG A 423 -21.25 -3.79 -29.14
C ARG A 423 -22.65 -3.57 -29.72
N ILE A 424 -23.55 -4.43 -29.39
CA ILE A 424 -24.99 -4.28 -29.60
C ILE A 424 -25.70 -4.43 -28.24
N ASN A 425 -26.55 -3.45 -27.94
CA ASN A 425 -27.52 -3.54 -26.86
C ASN A 425 -28.90 -3.58 -27.45
N TYR A 426 -29.74 -4.41 -26.91
CA TYR A 426 -31.13 -4.54 -27.23
C TYR A 426 -31.97 -4.52 -26.01
N ASP A 427 -33.05 -3.78 -25.99
CA ASP A 427 -34.08 -3.92 -24.99
C ASP A 427 -35.46 -3.99 -25.62
N PHE A 428 -36.35 -4.74 -25.02
CA PHE A 428 -37.76 -4.86 -25.34
C PHE A 428 -38.58 -4.33 -24.17
N ASP A 429 -39.32 -3.27 -24.40
CA ASP A 429 -40.26 -2.65 -23.45
C ASP A 429 -39.59 -2.24 -22.12
N GLU A 430 -38.28 -1.94 -22.15
CA GLU A 430 -37.46 -1.74 -20.93
C GLU A 430 -37.65 -2.85 -19.89
N LYS A 431 -38.04 -4.05 -20.33
CA LYS A 431 -38.33 -5.23 -19.50
C LYS A 431 -37.27 -6.32 -19.68
N TYR A 432 -36.95 -6.63 -20.95
CA TYR A 432 -35.96 -7.62 -21.30
C TYR A 432 -34.76 -6.94 -21.96
N PHE A 433 -33.58 -7.18 -21.45
CA PHE A 433 -32.34 -6.59 -21.97
C PHE A 433 -31.40 -7.67 -22.43
N ALA A 434 -30.71 -7.45 -23.51
CA ALA A 434 -29.62 -8.27 -23.99
C ALA A 434 -28.47 -7.38 -24.49
N SER A 435 -27.24 -7.78 -24.24
CA SER A 435 -26.05 -7.09 -24.74
C SER A 435 -25.02 -8.11 -25.20
N ALA A 436 -24.37 -7.84 -26.32
CA ALA A 436 -23.22 -8.60 -26.79
C ALA A 436 -22.11 -7.63 -27.20
N SER A 437 -20.89 -7.96 -26.90
CA SER A 437 -19.72 -7.22 -27.31
C SER A 437 -18.64 -8.14 -27.88
N TYR A 438 -17.89 -7.62 -28.84
CA TYR A 438 -16.67 -8.25 -29.33
C TYR A 438 -15.58 -7.18 -29.46
N ARG A 439 -14.38 -7.56 -28.99
CA ARG A 439 -13.19 -6.73 -29.05
C ARG A 439 -12.00 -7.55 -29.53
N ARG A 440 -11.23 -6.97 -30.45
CA ARG A 440 -9.98 -7.54 -30.91
C ARG A 440 -8.85 -6.56 -30.59
N ASP A 441 -7.94 -6.98 -29.71
CA ASP A 441 -6.82 -6.15 -29.23
C ASP A 441 -5.47 -6.70 -29.68
N ALA A 442 -4.54 -5.79 -30.00
CA ALA A 442 -3.12 -6.08 -30.19
C ALA A 442 -2.31 -5.38 -29.10
N SER A 443 -1.26 -6.05 -28.60
CA SER A 443 -0.31 -5.51 -27.63
C SER A 443 1.13 -5.61 -28.16
N SER A 444 1.91 -4.55 -27.98
CA SER A 444 3.34 -4.52 -28.32
C SER A 444 4.19 -5.42 -27.42
N ARG A 445 3.65 -5.92 -26.31
CA ARG A 445 4.33 -6.84 -25.38
C ARG A 445 4.50 -8.24 -25.95
N PHE A 446 3.83 -8.56 -27.05
CA PHE A 446 3.91 -9.87 -27.68
C PHE A 446 4.55 -9.80 -29.06
N HIS A 447 5.15 -10.92 -29.46
CA HIS A 447 5.72 -11.09 -30.79
C HIS A 447 4.66 -10.76 -31.88
N PRO A 448 5.02 -10.19 -33.05
CA PRO A 448 4.09 -9.82 -34.10
C PRO A 448 3.03 -10.88 -34.43
N ASP A 449 3.40 -12.16 -34.44
CA ASP A 449 2.50 -13.27 -34.77
C ASP A 449 1.55 -13.67 -33.63
N LYS A 450 1.82 -13.20 -32.38
CA LYS A 450 1.07 -13.57 -31.15
C LYS A 450 0.35 -12.40 -30.51
N ARG A 451 0.46 -11.18 -31.04
CA ARG A 451 0.00 -9.94 -30.40
C ARG A 451 -1.50 -9.73 -30.40
N TRP A 452 -2.24 -10.41 -31.29
CA TRP A 452 -3.68 -10.23 -31.41
C TRP A 452 -4.46 -11.21 -30.54
N GLY A 453 -5.30 -10.69 -29.66
CA GLY A 453 -6.28 -11.42 -28.86
C GLY A 453 -7.72 -11.07 -29.28
N ASN A 454 -8.62 -12.04 -29.16
CA ASN A 454 -10.05 -11.87 -29.40
C ASN A 454 -10.81 -12.09 -28.10
N PHE A 455 -11.66 -11.13 -27.75
CA PHE A 455 -12.41 -11.12 -26.49
C PHE A 455 -13.86 -10.82 -26.78
N TRP A 456 -14.77 -11.37 -25.98
CA TRP A 456 -16.19 -11.20 -26.18
C TRP A 456 -16.95 -11.26 -24.87
N SER A 457 -18.14 -10.67 -24.84
CA SER A 457 -19.05 -10.83 -23.70
C SER A 457 -20.50 -10.82 -24.17
N ALA A 458 -21.34 -11.46 -23.36
CA ALA A 458 -22.79 -11.44 -23.50
C ALA A 458 -23.44 -11.24 -22.14
N SER A 459 -24.54 -10.50 -22.08
CA SER A 459 -25.32 -10.33 -20.88
C SER A 459 -26.81 -10.25 -21.18
N VAL A 460 -27.61 -10.68 -20.22
CA VAL A 460 -29.06 -10.58 -20.24
C VAL A 460 -29.57 -10.03 -18.93
N ALA A 461 -30.67 -9.29 -18.96
CA ALA A 461 -31.34 -8.87 -17.75
C ALA A 461 -32.85 -8.84 -17.95
N TRP A 462 -33.61 -9.13 -16.89
CA TRP A 462 -35.04 -9.18 -16.87
C TRP A 462 -35.57 -8.39 -15.68
N VAL A 463 -36.36 -7.37 -15.96
CA VAL A 463 -37.05 -6.56 -14.94
C VAL A 463 -38.38 -7.25 -14.60
N ILE A 464 -38.32 -8.18 -13.66
CA ILE A 464 -39.46 -9.03 -13.25
C ILE A 464 -40.61 -8.17 -12.69
N SER A 465 -40.30 -7.10 -12.00
CA SER A 465 -41.32 -6.18 -11.45
C SER A 465 -42.21 -5.53 -12.49
N LYS A 466 -41.82 -5.51 -13.78
CA LYS A 466 -42.67 -5.05 -14.90
C LYS A 466 -43.57 -6.14 -15.47
N GLU A 467 -43.58 -7.35 -14.90
CA GLU A 467 -44.49 -8.40 -15.32
C GLU A 467 -45.86 -8.25 -14.70
N ALA A 468 -46.92 -8.62 -15.42
CA ALA A 468 -48.29 -8.50 -15.00
C ALA A 468 -48.61 -9.19 -13.64
N PHE A 469 -47.89 -10.27 -13.30
CA PHE A 469 -48.08 -10.98 -12.04
C PHE A 469 -47.44 -10.26 -10.83
N LEU A 470 -46.58 -9.27 -11.03
CA LEU A 470 -46.01 -8.42 -9.96
C LEU A 470 -46.47 -6.97 -10.00
N GLU A 471 -47.18 -6.55 -11.04
CA GLU A 471 -47.60 -5.16 -11.29
C GLU A 471 -48.36 -4.56 -10.10
N ASN A 472 -49.16 -5.38 -9.34
CA ASN A 472 -49.93 -4.94 -8.19
C ASN A 472 -49.23 -5.22 -6.86
N THR A 473 -47.93 -5.51 -6.84
CA THR A 473 -47.20 -5.81 -5.62
C THR A 473 -46.56 -4.52 -5.06
N GLU A 474 -47.26 -3.81 -4.21
CA GLU A 474 -46.91 -2.47 -3.72
C GLU A 474 -45.56 -2.36 -2.99
N TRP A 475 -45.02 -3.47 -2.47
CA TRP A 475 -43.76 -3.46 -1.73
C TRP A 475 -42.52 -3.74 -2.62
N ILE A 476 -42.72 -4.08 -3.89
CA ILE A 476 -41.67 -4.30 -4.87
C ILE A 476 -41.66 -3.15 -5.87
N ASP A 477 -40.79 -2.18 -5.69
CA ASP A 477 -40.64 -1.06 -6.63
C ASP A 477 -39.87 -1.48 -7.90
N MET A 478 -38.81 -2.26 -7.72
CA MET A 478 -38.02 -2.82 -8.79
C MET A 478 -37.41 -4.16 -8.39
N LEU A 479 -37.53 -5.15 -9.24
CA LEU A 479 -36.84 -6.42 -9.13
C LEU A 479 -36.28 -6.79 -10.50
N LYS A 480 -34.94 -6.88 -10.60
CA LYS A 480 -34.24 -7.15 -11.85
C LYS A 480 -33.25 -8.30 -11.66
N LEU A 481 -33.42 -9.37 -12.41
CA LEU A 481 -32.43 -10.41 -12.55
C LEU A 481 -31.44 -10.06 -13.65
N LYS A 482 -30.17 -10.37 -13.47
CA LYS A 482 -29.11 -10.14 -14.44
C LYS A 482 -28.14 -11.32 -14.46
N ALA A 483 -27.64 -11.65 -15.65
CA ALA A 483 -26.57 -12.61 -15.83
C ALA A 483 -25.63 -12.15 -16.93
N SER A 484 -24.35 -12.39 -16.75
CA SER A 484 -23.32 -12.06 -17.74
C SER A 484 -22.24 -13.12 -17.80
N PHE A 485 -21.71 -13.32 -19.01
CA PHE A 485 -20.53 -14.12 -19.25
C PHE A 485 -19.63 -13.42 -20.25
N GLY A 486 -18.31 -13.44 -20.01
CA GLY A 486 -17.38 -12.85 -20.96
C GLY A 486 -15.93 -13.23 -20.70
N GLN A 487 -15.11 -12.95 -21.71
CA GLN A 487 -13.69 -13.18 -21.70
C GLN A 487 -12.95 -11.85 -21.86
N GLN A 488 -11.93 -11.62 -21.06
CA GLN A 488 -11.01 -10.50 -21.13
C GLN A 488 -9.58 -10.99 -21.25
N GLY A 489 -8.71 -10.20 -21.87
CA GLY A 489 -7.29 -10.47 -21.98
C GLY A 489 -6.46 -9.60 -21.04
N ASN A 490 -5.39 -10.16 -20.49
CA ASN A 490 -4.35 -9.44 -19.78
C ASN A 490 -3.01 -9.67 -20.49
N ASP A 491 -2.23 -8.61 -20.69
CA ASP A 491 -0.91 -8.64 -21.32
C ASP A 491 0.24 -8.28 -20.36
N ALA A 492 -0.06 -8.06 -19.09
CA ALA A 492 0.88 -7.57 -18.12
C ALA A 492 1.65 -8.71 -17.45
N LEU A 493 2.91 -8.89 -17.83
CA LEU A 493 3.87 -9.71 -17.10
C LEU A 493 4.77 -8.80 -16.25
N LEU A 494 4.90 -9.11 -14.97
CA LEU A 494 5.79 -8.41 -14.07
C LEU A 494 7.15 -9.12 -13.97
N ARG A 495 8.20 -8.33 -13.88
CA ARG A 495 9.55 -8.77 -13.54
C ARG A 495 10.05 -7.95 -12.34
N ASN A 496 10.37 -8.61 -11.24
CA ASN A 496 10.81 -7.95 -10.00
C ASN A 496 9.86 -6.82 -9.54
N GLY A 497 8.53 -7.02 -9.73
CA GLY A 497 7.52 -6.03 -9.38
C GLY A 497 7.26 -4.93 -10.42
N TYR A 498 8.08 -4.82 -11.47
CA TYR A 498 7.93 -3.84 -12.55
C TYR A 498 7.36 -4.45 -13.82
N ALA A 499 6.67 -3.64 -14.63
CA ALA A 499 6.13 -4.09 -15.91
C ALA A 499 7.26 -4.48 -16.88
N ASN A 500 7.19 -5.68 -17.45
CA ASN A 500 8.07 -6.09 -18.53
C ASN A 500 7.40 -5.75 -19.88
N TYR A 501 8.02 -4.85 -20.63
CA TYR A 501 7.48 -4.40 -21.91
C TYR A 501 7.92 -5.27 -23.10
N TYR A 502 8.96 -6.11 -22.92
CA TYR A 502 9.57 -6.92 -23.98
C TYR A 502 9.77 -8.38 -23.55
N PRO A 503 8.72 -9.07 -23.02
CA PRO A 503 8.89 -10.44 -22.50
C PRO A 503 9.17 -11.48 -23.57
N TYR A 504 9.00 -11.15 -24.83
CA TYR A 504 9.26 -12.05 -25.96
C TYR A 504 10.71 -11.95 -26.48
N LEU A 505 11.51 -10.95 -26.07
CA LEU A 505 12.88 -10.72 -26.51
C LEU A 505 13.89 -11.20 -25.48
N ASP A 506 14.96 -11.86 -25.97
CA ASP A 506 16.18 -12.03 -25.17
C ASP A 506 16.82 -10.67 -24.91
N GLN A 507 17.19 -10.40 -23.66
CA GLN A 507 17.83 -9.15 -23.25
C GLN A 507 19.22 -9.43 -22.71
N TYR A 508 20.19 -8.61 -23.12
CA TYR A 508 21.59 -8.77 -22.77
C TYR A 508 22.09 -7.57 -21.97
N SER A 509 22.87 -7.85 -20.93
CA SER A 509 23.64 -6.81 -20.24
C SER A 509 24.95 -6.62 -21.02
N MET A 510 25.12 -5.43 -21.57
CA MET A 510 26.34 -5.07 -22.31
C MET A 510 27.36 -4.46 -21.36
N THR A 511 28.55 -5.01 -21.32
CA THR A 511 29.70 -4.45 -20.63
C THR A 511 30.71 -3.98 -21.66
N GLY A 512 31.43 -2.90 -21.38
CA GLY A 512 32.43 -2.37 -22.29
C GLY A 512 33.39 -1.43 -21.58
N ALA A 513 34.61 -1.38 -22.06
CA ALA A 513 35.58 -0.40 -21.63
C ALA A 513 36.15 0.31 -22.88
N ASN A 514 36.46 1.62 -22.74
CA ASN A 514 37.08 2.43 -23.81
C ASN A 514 36.27 2.48 -25.13
N GLY A 515 34.93 2.44 -25.05
CA GLY A 515 34.04 2.49 -26.21
C GLY A 515 33.96 1.19 -27.01
N ILE A 516 34.53 0.10 -26.51
CA ILE A 516 34.44 -1.25 -27.10
C ILE A 516 33.44 -2.03 -26.26
N PHE A 517 32.34 -2.47 -26.90
CA PHE A 517 31.40 -3.39 -26.27
C PHE A 517 31.99 -4.79 -26.27
N SER A 518 32.05 -5.43 -25.12
CA SER A 518 32.30 -6.87 -25.00
C SER A 518 30.99 -7.65 -25.21
N ASP A 519 31.12 -8.96 -25.42
CA ASP A 519 29.97 -9.85 -25.57
C ASP A 519 28.97 -9.68 -24.41
N GLY A 520 27.69 -9.50 -24.76
CA GLY A 520 26.66 -9.32 -23.79
C GLY A 520 26.34 -10.60 -23.01
N THR A 521 26.26 -10.52 -21.71
CA THR A 521 25.74 -11.61 -20.89
C THR A 521 24.21 -11.63 -20.97
N LEU A 522 23.62 -12.80 -21.21
CA LEU A 522 22.16 -12.95 -21.21
C LEU A 522 21.60 -12.53 -19.84
N TYR A 523 20.86 -11.44 -19.85
CA TYR A 523 20.26 -10.86 -18.66
C TYR A 523 18.83 -11.35 -18.43
N TYR A 524 18.10 -11.62 -19.52
CA TYR A 524 16.74 -12.11 -19.49
C TYR A 524 16.47 -12.98 -20.72
N LYS A 525 15.97 -14.20 -20.47
CA LYS A 525 15.51 -15.09 -21.54
C LYS A 525 14.09 -14.74 -21.91
N GLY A 526 13.90 -14.30 -23.15
CA GLY A 526 12.57 -14.04 -23.69
C GLY A 526 11.88 -15.30 -24.24
N ASN A 527 10.59 -15.19 -24.51
CA ASN A 527 9.81 -16.25 -25.15
C ASN A 527 8.91 -15.69 -26.26
N PRO A 528 9.21 -15.93 -27.54
CA PRO A 528 8.41 -15.46 -28.66
C PRO A 528 6.96 -16.02 -28.69
N ASP A 529 6.73 -17.15 -28.04
CA ASP A 529 5.43 -17.81 -28.00
C ASP A 529 4.48 -17.28 -26.93
N ILE A 530 4.96 -16.37 -26.06
CA ILE A 530 4.11 -15.77 -25.02
C ILE A 530 2.96 -14.98 -25.64
N THR A 531 1.79 -15.14 -25.07
CA THR A 531 0.55 -14.52 -25.57
C THR A 531 -0.37 -14.11 -24.41
N TRP A 532 -1.57 -13.69 -24.73
CA TRP A 532 -2.56 -13.19 -23.80
C TRP A 532 -2.95 -14.19 -22.71
N GLU A 533 -2.91 -13.76 -21.47
CA GLU A 533 -3.63 -14.38 -20.37
C GLU A 533 -5.12 -14.11 -20.55
N LYS A 534 -5.97 -15.10 -20.27
CA LYS A 534 -7.41 -15.02 -20.46
C LYS A 534 -8.17 -15.14 -19.15
N SER A 535 -9.07 -14.19 -18.90
CA SER A 535 -9.96 -14.20 -17.76
C SER A 535 -11.41 -14.39 -18.22
N ASN A 536 -12.00 -15.54 -17.89
CA ASN A 536 -13.40 -15.84 -18.14
C ASN A 536 -14.20 -15.56 -16.87
N SER A 537 -15.17 -14.66 -16.95
CA SER A 537 -16.01 -14.26 -15.84
C SER A 537 -17.45 -14.61 -16.09
N PHE A 538 -18.08 -15.26 -15.12
CA PHE A 538 -19.52 -15.50 -15.06
C PHE A 538 -20.09 -14.79 -13.84
N ASN A 539 -21.15 -14.01 -14.03
CA ASN A 539 -21.82 -13.28 -12.98
C ASN A 539 -23.33 -13.54 -13.09
N ILE A 540 -24.01 -13.75 -11.97
CA ILE A 540 -25.47 -13.82 -11.87
C ILE A 540 -25.90 -13.12 -10.60
N GLY A 541 -26.94 -12.28 -10.68
CA GLY A 541 -27.39 -11.53 -9.52
C GLY A 541 -28.74 -10.88 -9.71
N THR A 542 -29.15 -10.20 -8.68
CA THR A 542 -30.39 -9.43 -8.64
C THR A 542 -30.11 -8.03 -8.12
N ASP A 543 -30.74 -7.05 -8.77
CA ASP A 543 -30.88 -5.69 -8.26
C ASP A 543 -32.32 -5.54 -7.82
N PHE A 544 -32.54 -4.94 -6.66
CA PHE A 544 -33.87 -4.73 -6.11
C PHE A 544 -34.03 -3.38 -5.43
N THR A 545 -35.23 -2.83 -5.55
CA THR A 545 -35.72 -1.67 -4.81
C THR A 545 -37.06 -2.03 -4.23
N LEU A 546 -37.21 -1.95 -2.91
CA LEU A 546 -38.33 -2.46 -2.17
C LEU A 546 -38.87 -1.41 -1.16
N LEU A 547 -40.09 -1.62 -0.68
CA LEU A 547 -40.71 -0.86 0.43
C LEU A 547 -40.81 0.65 0.14
N ASN A 548 -41.32 1.00 -1.04
CA ASN A 548 -41.41 2.38 -1.53
C ASN A 548 -40.08 3.09 -1.53
N HIS A 549 -39.10 2.50 -2.21
CA HIS A 549 -37.70 2.97 -2.36
C HIS A 549 -36.92 3.09 -1.04
N LYS A 550 -37.34 2.44 0.04
CA LYS A 550 -36.63 2.46 1.31
C LYS A 550 -35.48 1.47 1.39
N LEU A 551 -35.58 0.33 0.71
CA LEU A 551 -34.56 -0.68 0.69
C LEU A 551 -34.09 -0.92 -0.76
N GLU A 552 -32.85 -0.61 -1.03
CA GLU A 552 -32.19 -0.87 -2.30
C GLU A 552 -31.03 -1.83 -2.07
N GLY A 553 -30.76 -2.70 -3.03
CA GLY A 553 -29.63 -3.59 -2.92
C GLY A 553 -29.32 -4.39 -4.16
N THR A 554 -28.15 -5.00 -4.10
CA THR A 554 -27.64 -5.93 -5.11
C THR A 554 -27.09 -7.16 -4.41
N ILE A 555 -27.43 -8.34 -4.90
CA ILE A 555 -26.82 -9.61 -4.50
C ILE A 555 -26.32 -10.26 -5.78
N GLU A 556 -25.00 -10.55 -5.82
CA GLU A 556 -24.36 -11.10 -7.03
C GLU A 556 -23.40 -12.25 -6.67
N TYR A 557 -23.51 -13.35 -7.36
CA TYR A 557 -22.51 -14.40 -7.41
C TYR A 557 -21.59 -14.18 -8.60
N PHE A 558 -20.29 -14.26 -8.36
CA PHE A 558 -19.27 -14.19 -9.41
C PHE A 558 -18.38 -15.42 -9.42
N ASN A 559 -17.94 -15.81 -10.61
CA ASN A 559 -16.91 -16.83 -10.82
C ASN A 559 -15.98 -16.35 -11.95
N ARG A 560 -14.73 -16.12 -11.61
CA ARG A 560 -13.70 -15.65 -12.54
C ARG A 560 -12.57 -16.65 -12.63
N LYS A 561 -12.44 -17.31 -13.77
CA LYS A 561 -11.37 -18.24 -14.09
C LYS A 561 -10.33 -17.56 -14.96
N THR A 562 -9.12 -17.41 -14.43
CA THR A 562 -7.93 -16.99 -15.19
C THR A 562 -7.21 -18.21 -15.71
N SER A 563 -6.91 -18.26 -17.00
CA SER A 563 -6.18 -19.34 -17.69
C SER A 563 -5.06 -18.76 -18.55
N ASP A 564 -4.12 -19.60 -18.94
CA ASP A 564 -2.93 -19.18 -19.68
C ASP A 564 -2.18 -18.07 -18.93
N MET A 565 -2.04 -18.19 -17.59
CA MET A 565 -1.50 -17.15 -16.73
C MET A 565 -0.07 -16.79 -17.16
N LEU A 566 0.23 -15.50 -17.21
CA LEU A 566 1.56 -14.98 -17.50
C LEU A 566 2.46 -15.13 -16.27
N TYR A 567 3.48 -15.95 -16.38
CA TYR A 567 4.37 -16.27 -15.26
C TYR A 567 5.82 -16.49 -15.72
N ASN A 568 6.79 -16.07 -14.91
CA ASN A 568 8.20 -16.39 -15.10
C ASN A 568 8.47 -17.76 -14.47
N LYS A 569 8.38 -18.84 -15.26
CA LYS A 569 8.62 -20.21 -14.80
C LYS A 569 10.09 -20.40 -14.39
N PRO A 570 10.38 -20.80 -13.14
CA PRO A 570 11.73 -21.16 -12.73
C PRO A 570 12.26 -22.34 -13.53
N VAL A 571 13.53 -22.31 -13.89
CA VAL A 571 14.24 -23.40 -14.56
C VAL A 571 15.58 -23.63 -13.89
N ALA A 572 16.19 -24.79 -14.14
CA ALA A 572 17.50 -25.13 -13.61
C ALA A 572 18.55 -24.13 -14.11
N ASN A 573 19.40 -23.63 -13.22
CA ASN A 573 20.45 -22.66 -13.57
C ASN A 573 21.48 -23.18 -14.59
N SER A 574 21.57 -24.51 -14.77
CA SER A 574 22.35 -25.15 -15.82
C SER A 574 21.93 -24.76 -17.25
N ASN A 575 20.72 -24.20 -17.42
CA ASN A 575 20.26 -23.65 -18.70
C ASN A 575 20.89 -22.29 -19.04
N GLY A 576 21.69 -21.70 -18.13
CA GLY A 576 22.26 -20.37 -18.30
C GLY A 576 21.32 -19.21 -17.96
N TYR A 577 20.10 -19.50 -17.45
CA TYR A 577 19.14 -18.53 -16.96
C TYR A 577 18.25 -19.16 -15.87
N SER A 578 17.68 -18.36 -14.99
CA SER A 578 16.93 -18.82 -13.81
C SER A 578 15.42 -18.96 -14.06
N SER A 579 14.90 -18.31 -15.09
CA SER A 579 13.47 -18.36 -15.43
C SER A 579 13.20 -18.04 -16.90
N ILE A 580 12.05 -18.46 -17.39
CA ILE A 580 11.54 -18.15 -18.73
C ILE A 580 10.07 -17.72 -18.62
N PRO A 581 9.64 -16.62 -19.30
CA PRO A 581 8.23 -16.22 -19.32
C PRO A 581 7.40 -17.22 -20.12
N MET A 582 6.28 -17.64 -19.57
CA MET A 582 5.37 -18.61 -20.20
C MET A 582 3.92 -18.32 -19.84
N ASN A 583 3.01 -18.82 -20.66
CA ASN A 583 1.60 -18.90 -20.34
C ASN A 583 1.35 -20.24 -19.64
N ILE A 584 1.22 -20.23 -18.30
CA ILE A 584 1.09 -21.44 -17.49
C ILE A 584 0.04 -21.34 -16.42
N GLY A 585 -0.63 -22.47 -16.17
CA GLY A 585 -1.54 -22.59 -15.06
C GLY A 585 -2.90 -21.90 -15.24
N SER A 586 -3.73 -22.12 -14.27
CA SER A 586 -5.04 -21.47 -14.15
C SER A 586 -5.49 -21.38 -12.71
N MET A 587 -6.23 -20.33 -12.38
CA MET A 587 -6.85 -20.16 -11.08
C MET A 587 -8.29 -19.67 -11.19
N THR A 588 -9.06 -19.85 -10.14
CA THR A 588 -10.44 -19.35 -10.04
C THR A 588 -10.59 -18.51 -8.78
N ASN A 589 -11.18 -17.32 -8.94
CA ASN A 589 -11.74 -16.52 -7.86
C ASN A 589 -13.25 -16.59 -7.97
N SER A 590 -13.95 -16.95 -6.89
CA SER A 590 -15.41 -17.01 -6.85
C SER A 590 -15.93 -16.49 -5.53
N GLY A 591 -17.17 -16.00 -5.52
CA GLY A 591 -17.71 -15.43 -4.31
C GLY A 591 -19.11 -14.88 -4.48
N VAL A 592 -19.58 -14.25 -3.41
CA VAL A 592 -20.85 -13.53 -3.36
C VAL A 592 -20.60 -12.11 -2.90
N GLU A 593 -21.14 -11.15 -3.62
CA GLU A 593 -21.15 -9.74 -3.25
C GLU A 593 -22.58 -9.33 -2.86
N ILE A 594 -22.70 -8.63 -1.75
CA ILE A 594 -23.94 -8.07 -1.23
C ILE A 594 -23.75 -6.59 -1.01
N GLU A 595 -24.63 -5.77 -1.54
CA GLU A 595 -24.68 -4.32 -1.27
C GLU A 595 -26.11 -3.96 -0.87
N LEU A 596 -26.27 -3.27 0.23
CA LEU A 596 -27.55 -2.86 0.79
C LEU A 596 -27.53 -1.39 1.16
N ASN A 597 -28.61 -0.69 0.86
CA ASN A 597 -28.88 0.68 1.23
C ASN A 597 -30.31 0.77 1.77
N TYR A 598 -30.46 1.13 3.04
CA TYR A 598 -31.76 1.21 3.70
C TYR A 598 -32.00 2.60 4.25
N THR A 599 -33.10 3.23 3.83
CA THR A 599 -33.55 4.55 4.27
C THR A 599 -34.84 4.39 5.10
N PRO A 600 -34.74 4.03 6.39
CA PRO A 600 -35.92 3.82 7.24
C PRO A 600 -36.77 5.06 7.37
N ILE A 601 -36.16 6.23 7.38
CA ILE A 601 -36.85 7.51 7.57
C ILE A 601 -36.43 8.47 6.44
N ASP A 602 -37.40 9.00 5.72
CA ASP A 602 -37.24 10.07 4.73
C ASP A 602 -38.45 11.00 4.79
N ILE A 603 -38.37 12.02 5.65
CA ILE A 603 -39.38 13.03 5.86
C ILE A 603 -38.75 14.43 5.78
N ASN A 604 -39.53 15.48 5.56
CA ASN A 604 -39.09 16.83 5.18
C ASN A 604 -37.80 17.37 5.81
N ASN A 605 -37.52 17.10 7.07
CA ASN A 605 -36.32 17.62 7.76
C ASN A 605 -35.50 16.53 8.45
N LEU A 606 -35.83 15.27 8.19
CA LEU A 606 -35.13 14.13 8.77
C LEU A 606 -34.99 13.02 7.72
N LYS A 607 -33.74 12.72 7.35
CA LYS A 607 -33.40 11.59 6.50
C LYS A 607 -32.36 10.74 7.20
N TRP A 608 -32.68 9.48 7.41
CA TRP A 608 -31.75 8.51 7.98
C TRP A 608 -31.48 7.41 6.98
N ASN A 609 -30.20 7.17 6.70
CA ASN A 609 -29.74 6.16 5.78
C ASN A 609 -28.74 5.23 6.46
N ILE A 610 -28.84 3.94 6.21
CA ILE A 610 -27.94 2.89 6.66
C ILE A 610 -27.48 2.13 5.42
N PHE A 611 -26.19 1.94 5.25
CA PHE A 611 -25.64 1.25 4.09
C PHE A 611 -24.54 0.29 4.49
N GLY A 612 -24.34 -0.74 3.67
CA GLY A 612 -23.27 -1.70 3.87
C GLY A 612 -23.06 -2.61 2.69
N ASN A 613 -21.87 -3.18 2.63
CA ASN A 613 -21.53 -4.21 1.67
C ASN A 613 -20.70 -5.32 2.32
N ALA A 614 -20.75 -6.50 1.70
CA ALA A 614 -19.96 -7.66 2.07
C ALA A 614 -19.54 -8.42 0.81
N THR A 615 -18.28 -8.80 0.74
CA THR A 615 -17.73 -9.67 -0.30
C THR A 615 -17.18 -10.93 0.36
N PHE A 616 -17.76 -12.08 0.03
CA PHE A 616 -17.24 -13.40 0.38
C PHE A 616 -16.35 -13.87 -0.77
N LEU A 617 -15.09 -14.20 -0.49
CA LEU A 617 -14.12 -14.54 -1.53
C LEU A 617 -13.49 -15.90 -1.29
N LYS A 618 -13.37 -16.70 -2.35
CA LYS A 618 -12.61 -17.95 -2.39
C LYS A 618 -11.70 -17.95 -3.61
N ASN A 619 -10.41 -18.23 -3.39
CA ASN A 619 -9.42 -18.44 -4.42
C ASN A 619 -9.05 -19.93 -4.52
N LYS A 620 -8.75 -20.40 -5.72
CA LYS A 620 -8.33 -21.78 -5.99
C LYS A 620 -7.38 -21.85 -7.18
N VAL A 621 -6.21 -22.43 -7.01
CA VAL A 621 -5.34 -22.86 -8.10
C VAL A 621 -5.97 -24.10 -8.74
N ASN A 622 -6.32 -24.03 -10.02
CA ASN A 622 -6.96 -25.14 -10.72
C ASN A 622 -5.93 -26.08 -11.35
N LYS A 623 -4.90 -25.49 -11.96
CA LYS A 623 -3.87 -26.24 -12.67
C LYS A 623 -2.55 -25.45 -12.70
N LEU A 624 -1.45 -26.14 -12.48
CA LEU A 624 -0.08 -25.66 -12.67
C LEU A 624 0.53 -26.24 -13.96
N HIS A 625 1.73 -25.81 -14.31
CA HIS A 625 2.46 -26.42 -15.42
C HIS A 625 2.79 -27.91 -15.11
N PRO A 626 2.67 -28.85 -16.05
CA PRO A 626 2.92 -30.26 -15.77
C PRO A 626 4.29 -30.58 -15.15
N ASP A 627 5.33 -29.85 -15.54
CA ASP A 627 6.70 -30.03 -14.99
C ASP A 627 6.81 -29.71 -13.49
N LEU A 628 5.80 -29.04 -12.92
CA LEU A 628 5.75 -28.67 -11.50
C LEU A 628 5.08 -29.77 -10.64
N ASN A 629 4.60 -30.84 -11.25
CA ASN A 629 3.97 -31.99 -10.55
C ASN A 629 2.86 -31.58 -9.55
N GLY A 630 2.09 -30.54 -9.89
CA GLY A 630 0.94 -30.06 -9.11
C GLY A 630 1.28 -29.12 -7.94
N GLU A 631 2.55 -28.78 -7.75
CA GLU A 631 2.96 -27.90 -6.66
C GLU A 631 4.16 -26.99 -7.05
N LEU A 632 4.16 -25.78 -6.55
CA LEU A 632 5.26 -24.81 -6.70
C LEU A 632 5.52 -24.11 -5.38
N ILE A 633 6.73 -24.25 -4.86
CA ILE A 633 7.17 -23.54 -3.64
C ILE A 633 7.92 -22.29 -4.06
N ASN A 634 7.52 -21.15 -3.47
CA ASN A 634 8.18 -19.86 -3.67
C ASN A 634 8.37 -19.16 -2.33
N GLY A 635 9.56 -19.30 -1.77
CA GLY A 635 9.90 -18.75 -0.45
C GLY A 635 9.02 -19.37 0.66
N SER A 636 8.22 -18.54 1.31
CA SER A 636 7.30 -18.93 2.37
C SER A 636 5.86 -19.22 1.89
N ARG A 637 5.67 -19.41 0.59
CA ARG A 637 4.37 -19.73 -0.02
C ARG A 637 4.42 -21.02 -0.79
N ILE A 638 3.28 -21.71 -0.84
CA ILE A 638 3.06 -22.88 -1.67
C ILE A 638 1.84 -22.65 -2.57
N TYR A 639 2.03 -22.93 -3.85
CA TYR A 639 0.96 -22.99 -4.84
C TYR A 639 0.70 -24.45 -5.13
N ARG A 640 -0.46 -24.96 -4.75
CA ARG A 640 -0.87 -26.36 -4.94
C ARG A 640 -2.21 -26.42 -5.62
N GLU A 641 -2.34 -27.34 -6.57
CA GLU A 641 -3.61 -27.57 -7.24
C GLU A 641 -4.71 -27.95 -6.23
N GLY A 642 -5.85 -27.28 -6.34
CA GLY A 642 -6.97 -27.43 -5.41
C GLY A 642 -7.01 -26.47 -4.22
N GLU A 643 -5.89 -25.82 -3.89
CA GLU A 643 -5.76 -24.90 -2.76
C GLU A 643 -5.73 -23.42 -3.21
N SER A 644 -5.76 -22.52 -2.23
CA SER A 644 -5.57 -21.07 -2.47
C SER A 644 -4.12 -20.79 -2.88
N MET A 645 -3.90 -19.87 -3.79
CA MET A 645 -2.56 -19.38 -4.13
C MET A 645 -1.91 -18.53 -3.03
N TYR A 646 -2.63 -18.25 -1.95
CA TYR A 646 -2.17 -17.43 -0.84
C TYR A 646 -1.85 -18.25 0.41
N GLN A 647 -1.59 -19.55 0.26
CA GLN A 647 -1.17 -20.43 1.34
C GLN A 647 0.27 -20.12 1.80
N LEU A 648 0.43 -19.94 3.10
CA LEU A 648 1.73 -19.89 3.74
C LEU A 648 2.30 -21.31 3.85
N TYR A 649 3.62 -21.46 3.66
CA TYR A 649 4.37 -22.72 3.73
C TYR A 649 5.51 -22.58 4.72
N LEU A 650 5.23 -22.99 5.97
CA LEU A 650 6.12 -22.71 7.09
C LEU A 650 6.35 -23.97 7.93
N VAL A 651 7.38 -23.90 8.76
CA VAL A 651 7.61 -24.86 9.84
C VAL A 651 6.52 -24.72 10.88
N LYS A 652 5.99 -25.82 11.38
CA LYS A 652 5.01 -25.82 12.47
C LYS A 652 5.72 -25.73 13.81
N TYR A 653 5.38 -24.72 14.59
CA TYR A 653 5.83 -24.54 15.97
C TYR A 653 5.13 -25.52 16.91
N ALA A 654 5.87 -26.19 17.78
CA ALA A 654 5.34 -27.16 18.71
C ALA A 654 5.29 -26.67 20.18
N GLY A 655 5.73 -25.43 20.42
CA GLY A 655 5.78 -24.85 21.74
C GLY A 655 7.19 -24.78 22.32
N VAL A 656 7.29 -24.76 23.63
CA VAL A 656 8.55 -24.68 24.38
C VAL A 656 8.74 -25.98 25.16
N ASP A 657 9.95 -26.51 25.14
CA ASP A 657 10.33 -27.63 26.02
C ASP A 657 10.27 -27.17 27.50
N PRO A 658 9.38 -27.72 28.31
CA PRO A 658 9.21 -27.30 29.69
C PRO A 658 10.45 -27.58 30.56
N THR A 659 11.35 -28.46 30.12
CA THR A 659 12.56 -28.84 30.86
C THR A 659 13.74 -27.92 30.53
N THR A 660 13.90 -27.58 29.25
CA THR A 660 15.09 -26.83 28.77
C THR A 660 14.79 -25.40 28.39
N GLY A 661 13.52 -25.06 28.13
CA GLY A 661 13.10 -23.76 27.63
C GLY A 661 13.42 -23.51 26.14
N GLN A 662 13.82 -24.53 25.39
CA GLN A 662 14.09 -24.41 23.94
C GLN A 662 12.81 -24.42 23.13
N SER A 663 12.79 -23.70 22.01
CA SER A 663 11.73 -23.83 21.01
C SER A 663 11.69 -25.24 20.45
N LEU A 664 10.49 -25.80 20.33
CA LEU A 664 10.23 -27.08 19.68
C LEU A 664 9.47 -26.87 18.37
N PHE A 665 9.84 -27.64 17.36
CA PHE A 665 9.23 -27.63 16.04
C PHE A 665 8.81 -29.04 15.68
N TRP A 666 7.73 -29.18 14.89
CA TRP A 666 7.31 -30.44 14.33
C TRP A 666 8.22 -30.84 13.16
N ALA A 667 8.68 -32.06 13.17
CA ALA A 667 9.44 -32.73 12.12
C ALA A 667 8.85 -34.13 11.84
N LYS A 668 9.31 -34.77 10.78
CA LYS A 668 8.95 -36.15 10.40
C LYS A 668 10.21 -36.96 10.24
N ASP A 669 10.17 -38.18 10.72
CA ASP A 669 11.22 -39.18 10.46
C ASP A 669 11.13 -39.76 9.03
N ASP A 670 12.03 -40.65 8.67
CA ASP A 670 12.09 -41.29 7.35
C ASP A 670 10.86 -42.15 7.06
N GLU A 671 10.16 -42.61 8.11
CA GLU A 671 8.89 -43.36 8.02
C GLU A 671 7.67 -42.46 7.93
N GLY A 672 7.85 -41.13 8.08
CA GLY A 672 6.79 -40.14 8.03
C GLY A 672 6.07 -39.88 9.37
N ASN A 673 6.56 -40.46 10.49
CA ASN A 673 5.98 -40.24 11.81
C ASN A 673 6.37 -38.86 12.33
N ALA A 674 5.40 -38.15 12.89
CA ALA A 674 5.64 -36.80 13.45
C ALA A 674 6.33 -36.90 14.83
N TYR A 675 7.34 -36.07 15.04
CA TYR A 675 8.00 -35.88 16.31
C TYR A 675 8.38 -34.39 16.51
N THR A 676 8.78 -34.04 17.71
CA THR A 676 9.24 -32.65 18.00
C THR A 676 10.75 -32.59 18.13
N THR A 677 11.35 -31.53 17.59
CA THR A 677 12.78 -31.27 17.66
C THR A 677 13.06 -29.80 17.97
N ALA A 678 14.16 -29.54 18.66
CA ALA A 678 14.70 -28.18 18.83
C ALA A 678 15.59 -27.75 17.66
N ASP A 679 15.92 -28.67 16.75
CA ASP A 679 16.71 -28.38 15.56
C ASP A 679 15.81 -27.84 14.43
N TYR A 680 15.86 -26.52 14.23
CA TYR A 680 15.12 -25.86 13.18
C TYR A 680 15.55 -26.29 11.77
N ALA A 681 16.82 -26.67 11.57
CA ALA A 681 17.30 -27.10 10.26
C ALA A 681 16.64 -28.43 9.85
N VAL A 682 16.47 -29.35 10.79
CA VAL A 682 15.71 -30.60 10.59
C VAL A 682 14.24 -30.29 10.28
N ALA A 683 13.59 -29.48 11.10
CA ALA A 683 12.19 -29.11 10.94
C ALA A 683 11.93 -28.34 9.63
N SER A 684 12.91 -27.57 9.14
CA SER A 684 12.77 -26.79 7.91
C SER A 684 12.58 -27.63 6.64
N ASN A 685 12.91 -28.91 6.70
CA ASN A 685 12.64 -29.89 5.62
C ASN A 685 11.19 -30.43 5.68
N CYS A 686 10.46 -30.15 6.76
CA CYS A 686 9.10 -30.65 7.01
C CYS A 686 8.06 -29.53 7.03
N LYS A 687 8.25 -28.49 6.22
CA LYS A 687 7.28 -27.38 6.12
C LYS A 687 5.92 -27.88 5.65
N GLU A 688 4.88 -27.22 6.09
CA GLU A 688 3.49 -27.51 5.72
C GLU A 688 2.72 -26.24 5.36
N ALA A 689 1.55 -26.39 4.72
CA ALA A 689 0.61 -25.29 4.53
C ALA A 689 0.01 -24.91 5.89
N THR A 690 0.30 -23.70 6.37
CA THR A 690 -0.01 -23.26 7.73
C THR A 690 -1.15 -22.27 7.83
N GLY A 691 -1.66 -21.77 6.70
CA GLY A 691 -2.81 -20.88 6.68
C GLY A 691 -2.96 -20.07 5.41
N ASP A 692 -4.19 -19.71 5.13
CA ASP A 692 -4.54 -18.84 4.00
C ASP A 692 -4.49 -17.37 4.43
N LEU A 693 -3.80 -16.56 3.66
CA LEU A 693 -3.71 -15.10 3.87
C LEU A 693 -4.99 -14.38 3.47
N LEU A 694 -5.81 -14.96 2.57
CA LEU A 694 -7.03 -14.32 2.10
C LEU A 694 -8.11 -14.25 3.20
N PRO A 695 -8.79 -13.09 3.32
CA PRO A 695 -9.96 -13.00 4.17
C PRO A 695 -11.12 -13.83 3.61
N THR A 696 -11.95 -14.35 4.50
CA THR A 696 -13.20 -15.03 4.14
C THR A 696 -14.26 -14.03 3.70
N VAL A 697 -14.34 -12.88 4.40
CA VAL A 697 -15.27 -11.79 4.10
C VAL A 697 -14.64 -10.45 4.43
N TYR A 698 -14.91 -9.47 3.57
CA TYR A 698 -14.55 -8.08 3.81
C TYR A 698 -15.61 -7.14 3.25
N GLY A 699 -15.62 -5.91 3.75
CA GLY A 699 -16.58 -4.91 3.31
C GLY A 699 -16.53 -3.63 4.13
N GLY A 700 -17.61 -2.86 4.00
CA GLY A 700 -17.82 -1.65 4.76
C GLY A 700 -19.29 -1.46 5.11
N PHE A 701 -19.55 -0.68 6.14
CA PHE A 701 -20.90 -0.26 6.52
C PHE A 701 -20.86 1.14 7.14
N GLY A 702 -22.01 1.76 7.19
CA GLY A 702 -22.10 3.09 7.78
C GLY A 702 -23.53 3.58 7.90
N THR A 703 -23.65 4.78 8.42
CA THR A 703 -24.91 5.48 8.49
C THR A 703 -24.74 6.96 8.22
N SER A 704 -25.77 7.60 7.68
CA SER A 704 -25.86 9.04 7.56
C SER A 704 -27.21 9.54 8.03
N LEU A 705 -27.22 10.72 8.66
CA LEU A 705 -28.40 11.37 9.23
C LEU A 705 -28.40 12.84 8.83
N ASP A 706 -29.42 13.27 8.13
CA ASP A 706 -29.69 14.68 7.86
C ASP A 706 -30.86 15.14 8.74
N PHE A 707 -30.66 16.18 9.55
CA PHE A 707 -31.66 16.64 10.54
C PHE A 707 -31.59 18.15 10.74
N TYR A 708 -32.62 18.86 10.28
CA TYR A 708 -32.77 20.34 10.43
C TYR A 708 -31.52 21.16 10.08
N GLY A 709 -30.84 20.79 9.01
CA GLY A 709 -29.60 21.42 8.53
C GLY A 709 -28.31 20.83 9.12
N PHE A 710 -28.42 19.98 10.15
CA PHE A 710 -27.28 19.12 10.55
C PHE A 710 -27.17 17.94 9.60
N ASP A 711 -25.93 17.58 9.26
CA ASP A 711 -25.56 16.34 8.58
C ASP A 711 -24.52 15.59 9.42
N PHE A 712 -24.80 14.34 9.67
CA PHE A 712 -23.89 13.43 10.37
C PHE A 712 -23.65 12.20 9.52
N SER A 713 -22.40 11.72 9.48
CA SER A 713 -22.08 10.42 8.87
C SER A 713 -20.95 9.73 9.62
N ILE A 714 -21.02 8.38 9.65
CA ILE A 714 -19.94 7.53 10.14
C ILE A 714 -19.80 6.33 9.20
N GLN A 715 -18.55 5.97 8.90
CA GLN A 715 -18.22 4.88 7.98
C GLN A 715 -17.17 3.95 8.60
N PHE A 716 -17.42 2.67 8.43
CA PHE A 716 -16.55 1.59 8.88
C PHE A 716 -16.07 0.74 7.70
N SER A 717 -14.91 0.13 7.85
CA SER A 717 -14.49 -1.00 7.03
C SER A 717 -14.06 -2.16 7.91
N TYR A 718 -14.24 -3.38 7.42
CA TYR A 718 -13.91 -4.58 8.17
C TYR A 718 -13.37 -5.68 7.27
N GLN A 719 -12.65 -6.59 7.89
CA GLN A 719 -12.18 -7.84 7.30
C GLN A 719 -12.24 -8.92 8.36
N LEU A 720 -12.73 -10.12 7.98
CA LEU A 720 -12.82 -11.28 8.85
C LEU A 720 -12.28 -12.52 8.13
N GLY A 721 -11.65 -13.38 8.87
CA GLY A 721 -10.89 -14.53 8.33
C GLY A 721 -9.54 -14.08 7.77
N GLY A 722 -8.78 -15.06 7.26
CA GLY A 722 -7.43 -14.82 6.79
C GLY A 722 -6.38 -14.75 7.89
N LYS A 723 -5.16 -14.92 7.47
CA LYS A 723 -3.97 -14.91 8.31
C LYS A 723 -3.01 -13.82 7.83
N LEU A 724 -2.07 -13.49 8.70
CA LEU A 724 -1.02 -12.52 8.42
C LEU A 724 0.24 -12.97 9.16
N TRP A 725 1.39 -12.85 8.52
CA TRP A 725 2.67 -13.04 9.20
C TRP A 725 3.08 -11.71 9.84
N ASP A 726 3.10 -11.67 11.17
CA ASP A 726 3.51 -10.52 11.95
C ASP A 726 5.03 -10.50 12.10
N TYR A 727 5.71 -10.06 11.04
CA TYR A 727 7.17 -10.00 10.98
C TYR A 727 7.75 -9.03 12.01
N THR A 728 7.08 -7.91 12.25
CA THR A 728 7.53 -6.92 13.25
C THR A 728 7.48 -7.52 14.66
N TYR A 729 6.44 -8.29 14.99
CA TYR A 729 6.38 -8.98 16.29
C TYR A 729 7.43 -10.08 16.40
N GLN A 730 7.70 -10.81 15.32
CA GLN A 730 8.78 -11.81 15.28
C GLN A 730 10.13 -11.16 15.62
N ASP A 731 10.45 -10.03 15.00
CA ASP A 731 11.69 -9.30 15.28
C ASP A 731 11.78 -8.84 16.74
N LEU A 732 10.65 -8.39 17.31
CA LEU A 732 10.56 -7.91 18.68
C LEU A 732 10.52 -9.05 19.73
N MET A 733 10.37 -10.31 19.33
CA MET A 733 10.34 -11.48 20.19
C MET A 733 11.61 -12.33 20.07
N HIS A 734 12.72 -11.72 19.64
CA HIS A 734 14.01 -12.41 19.52
C HIS A 734 14.52 -12.97 20.83
N GLY A 735 15.27 -14.07 20.78
CA GLY A 735 15.78 -14.80 21.95
C GLY A 735 16.91 -14.12 22.73
N GLY A 736 17.32 -12.91 22.36
CA GLY A 736 18.38 -12.14 23.05
C GLY A 736 19.79 -12.51 22.64
N SER A 737 20.00 -13.10 21.45
CA SER A 737 21.34 -13.41 20.94
C SER A 737 22.22 -12.16 20.84
N ASN A 738 23.54 -12.33 20.92
CA ASN A 738 24.50 -11.22 20.82
C ASN A 738 24.37 -10.44 19.51
N SER A 739 23.93 -11.07 18.42
CA SER A 739 23.66 -10.41 17.14
C SER A 739 22.46 -9.46 17.21
N ASN A 740 21.58 -9.65 18.18
CA ASN A 740 20.39 -8.82 18.40
C ASN A 740 20.57 -7.83 19.57
N ALA A 741 21.76 -7.69 20.12
CA ALA A 741 22.02 -6.71 21.17
C ALA A 741 21.76 -5.29 20.63
N GLY A 742 20.95 -4.53 21.36
CA GLY A 742 20.49 -3.21 20.95
C GLY A 742 19.15 -3.19 20.21
N TYR A 743 18.60 -4.34 19.81
CA TYR A 743 17.20 -4.48 19.41
C TYR A 743 16.29 -4.40 20.63
N ASN A 744 15.14 -3.79 20.48
CA ASN A 744 14.12 -3.75 21.52
C ASN A 744 13.34 -5.06 21.59
N TRP A 745 12.60 -5.25 22.66
CA TRP A 745 11.68 -6.37 22.84
C TRP A 745 10.24 -5.89 22.96
N HIS A 746 9.32 -6.72 22.50
CA HIS A 746 7.92 -6.62 22.89
C HIS A 746 7.77 -7.00 24.36
N LYS A 747 6.85 -6.36 25.09
CA LYS A 747 6.65 -6.64 26.54
C LYS A 747 6.28 -8.10 26.84
N ASP A 748 5.72 -8.84 25.88
CA ASP A 748 5.43 -10.26 26.02
C ASP A 748 6.67 -11.11 26.29
N ILE A 749 7.87 -10.62 26.02
CA ILE A 749 9.12 -11.31 26.35
C ILE A 749 9.27 -11.57 27.86
N ALA A 750 8.55 -10.80 28.71
CA ALA A 750 8.50 -11.05 30.15
C ALA A 750 7.92 -12.44 30.49
N LYS A 751 7.20 -13.08 29.57
CA LYS A 751 6.65 -14.43 29.67
C LYS A 751 7.68 -15.52 29.35
N ALA A 752 8.92 -15.13 28.95
CA ALA A 752 9.96 -16.10 28.60
C ALA A 752 10.14 -17.18 29.67
N TRP A 753 10.42 -18.36 29.19
CA TRP A 753 10.60 -19.54 30.04
C TRP A 753 11.65 -19.30 31.16
N THR A 754 11.30 -19.72 32.34
CA THR A 754 12.20 -19.89 33.50
C THR A 754 11.86 -21.22 34.19
N ALA A 755 12.73 -21.68 35.09
CA ALA A 755 12.47 -22.88 35.89
C ALA A 755 11.18 -22.77 36.72
N GLU A 756 10.84 -21.54 37.14
CA GLU A 756 9.63 -21.23 37.92
C GLU A 756 8.38 -21.02 37.02
N ASN A 757 8.58 -20.74 35.69
CA ASN A 757 7.52 -20.58 34.71
C ASN A 757 7.77 -21.50 33.50
N PRO A 758 7.69 -22.85 33.70
CA PRO A 758 7.97 -23.80 32.60
C PRO A 758 6.86 -23.91 31.57
N ASN A 759 5.62 -23.50 31.90
CA ASN A 759 4.45 -23.62 31.04
C ASN A 759 4.20 -22.30 30.31
N THR A 760 5.02 -22.00 29.31
CA THR A 760 4.93 -20.79 28.50
C THR A 760 5.13 -21.13 27.02
N ASP A 761 4.65 -20.28 26.13
CA ASP A 761 4.87 -20.33 24.69
C ASP A 761 6.06 -19.46 24.24
N VAL A 762 6.72 -18.77 25.18
CA VAL A 762 7.88 -17.91 24.90
C VAL A 762 9.16 -18.63 25.36
N PRO A 763 10.07 -18.96 24.44
CA PRO A 763 11.30 -19.66 24.76
C PRO A 763 12.21 -18.92 25.75
N ARG A 764 13.14 -19.66 26.32
CA ARG A 764 14.19 -19.12 27.16
C ARG A 764 15.04 -18.10 26.41
N LEU A 765 15.30 -16.94 27.03
CA LEU A 765 16.29 -16.00 26.52
C LEU A 765 17.69 -16.60 26.61
N CYS A 766 18.54 -16.41 25.60
CA CYS A 766 19.91 -16.87 25.59
C CYS A 766 20.79 -16.04 24.64
N ALA A 767 21.82 -15.37 25.18
CA ALA A 767 22.67 -14.49 24.40
C ALA A 767 23.55 -15.22 23.36
N THR A 768 23.76 -16.51 23.49
CA THR A 768 24.57 -17.34 22.56
C THR A 768 23.74 -18.18 21.60
N GLU A 769 22.41 -18.09 21.67
CA GLU A 769 21.49 -18.85 20.83
C GLU A 769 20.43 -17.92 20.25
N ASN A 770 20.05 -18.19 19.03
CA ASN A 770 18.95 -17.50 18.35
C ASN A 770 17.84 -18.51 18.05
N TYR A 771 16.99 -18.76 19.03
CA TYR A 771 15.97 -19.79 18.92
C TYR A 771 14.88 -19.48 17.89
N ASP A 772 14.53 -18.18 17.74
CA ASP A 772 13.31 -17.81 17.03
C ASP A 772 13.44 -16.70 16.00
N ALA A 773 14.38 -15.75 16.19
CA ALA A 773 14.45 -14.54 15.36
C ALA A 773 14.72 -14.79 13.88
N GLY A 774 15.17 -15.98 13.50
CA GLY A 774 15.37 -16.38 12.10
C GLY A 774 14.39 -17.47 11.62
N SER A 775 13.54 -17.99 12.52
CA SER A 775 12.69 -19.11 12.19
C SER A 775 11.38 -18.69 11.53
N SER A 776 11.23 -19.05 10.28
CA SER A 776 9.98 -18.87 9.51
C SER A 776 8.95 -19.93 9.92
N SER A 777 8.34 -19.77 11.08
CA SER A 777 7.36 -20.73 11.63
C SER A 777 5.97 -20.11 11.76
N ASP A 778 4.95 -20.96 11.92
CA ASP A 778 3.57 -20.53 12.10
C ASP A 778 3.30 -19.87 13.45
N ARG A 779 4.28 -19.86 14.36
CA ARG A 779 4.24 -19.10 15.61
C ARG A 779 3.92 -17.62 15.40
N TRP A 780 4.37 -17.05 14.29
CA TRP A 780 4.26 -15.63 13.96
C TRP A 780 3.01 -15.29 13.17
N ILE A 781 2.17 -16.30 12.92
CA ILE A 781 0.91 -16.12 12.19
C ILE A 781 -0.16 -15.60 13.14
N VAL A 782 -0.76 -14.49 12.76
CA VAL A 782 -1.84 -13.84 13.51
C VAL A 782 -3.07 -13.70 12.62
N SER A 783 -4.24 -13.50 13.24
CA SER A 783 -5.46 -13.16 12.51
C SER A 783 -5.32 -11.80 11.82
N SER A 784 -5.71 -11.71 10.55
CA SER A 784 -5.81 -10.46 9.80
C SER A 784 -7.14 -9.73 9.98
N ASN A 785 -7.97 -10.14 10.93
CA ASN A 785 -9.24 -9.48 11.25
C ASN A 785 -9.01 -8.04 11.70
N TYR A 786 -9.84 -7.15 11.18
CA TYR A 786 -9.88 -5.78 11.67
C TYR A 786 -11.27 -5.15 11.56
N LEU A 787 -11.48 -4.12 12.35
CA LEU A 787 -12.54 -3.11 12.21
C LEU A 787 -11.88 -1.73 12.21
N SER A 788 -12.14 -0.92 11.18
CA SER A 788 -11.64 0.46 11.07
C SER A 788 -12.80 1.44 11.06
N ILE A 789 -12.70 2.51 11.85
CA ILE A 789 -13.56 3.68 11.73
C ILE A 789 -12.86 4.61 10.72
N ASN A 790 -13.37 4.64 9.49
CA ASN A 790 -12.72 5.33 8.38
C ASN A 790 -12.99 6.82 8.36
N ASN A 791 -14.24 7.22 8.65
CA ASN A 791 -14.64 8.62 8.61
C ASN A 791 -15.77 8.88 9.60
N ILE A 792 -15.71 10.05 10.26
CA ILE A 792 -16.82 10.66 11.01
C ILE A 792 -16.91 12.10 10.52
N THR A 793 -18.10 12.51 10.09
CA THR A 793 -18.35 13.90 9.68
C THR A 793 -19.61 14.43 10.39
N LEU A 794 -19.52 15.64 10.90
CA LEU A 794 -20.64 16.40 11.44
C LEU A 794 -20.63 17.79 10.83
N GLY A 795 -21.69 18.15 10.13
CA GLY A 795 -21.84 19.46 9.50
C GLY A 795 -23.11 20.15 9.93
N TYR A 796 -23.14 21.46 9.76
CA TYR A 796 -24.35 22.28 9.89
C TYR A 796 -24.42 23.28 8.74
N THR A 797 -25.50 23.20 7.98
CA THR A 797 -25.81 24.15 6.91
C THR A 797 -26.76 25.21 7.45
N LEU A 798 -26.30 26.46 7.42
CA LEU A 798 -27.09 27.58 7.92
C LEU A 798 -28.38 27.76 7.11
N PRO A 799 -29.49 28.13 7.76
CA PRO A 799 -30.75 28.40 7.06
C PRO A 799 -30.61 29.49 6.01
N LYS A 800 -31.15 29.27 4.82
CA LYS A 800 -31.06 30.19 3.67
C LYS A 800 -31.47 31.63 4.04
N ARG A 801 -32.42 31.80 4.98
CA ARG A 801 -32.89 33.12 5.47
C ARG A 801 -31.75 33.96 6.07
N ILE A 802 -30.77 33.31 6.71
CA ILE A 802 -29.64 34.00 7.36
C ILE A 802 -28.61 34.42 6.33
N VAL A 803 -28.25 33.52 5.41
CA VAL A 803 -27.14 33.73 4.49
C VAL A 803 -27.49 34.54 3.25
N ARG A 804 -28.77 34.57 2.85
CA ARG A 804 -29.27 35.30 1.67
C ARG A 804 -28.98 36.81 1.70
N ASN A 805 -29.06 37.41 2.88
CA ASN A 805 -28.75 38.82 3.05
C ASN A 805 -27.30 39.19 2.82
N LEU A 806 -26.41 38.19 2.84
CA LEU A 806 -24.97 38.30 2.55
C LEU A 806 -24.64 37.96 1.10
N GLY A 807 -25.63 37.74 0.23
CA GLY A 807 -25.43 37.31 -1.14
C GLY A 807 -24.93 35.86 -1.28
N ILE A 808 -25.05 35.07 -0.23
CA ILE A 808 -24.58 33.68 -0.15
C ILE A 808 -25.79 32.73 -0.37
N GLU A 809 -25.64 31.76 -1.27
CA GLU A 809 -26.67 30.73 -1.51
C GLU A 809 -26.68 29.67 -0.37
N SER A 810 -25.50 29.29 0.08
CA SER A 810 -25.32 28.27 1.12
C SER A 810 -24.01 28.46 1.89
N LEU A 811 -24.09 28.34 3.22
CA LEU A 811 -22.95 28.31 4.12
C LEU A 811 -23.06 27.06 5.00
N ARG A 812 -22.08 26.17 4.88
CA ARG A 812 -21.93 24.96 5.71
C ARG A 812 -20.63 25.02 6.49
N VAL A 813 -20.71 24.81 7.80
CA VAL A 813 -19.56 24.58 8.68
C VAL A 813 -19.53 23.12 9.08
N TYR A 814 -18.37 22.50 9.09
CA TYR A 814 -18.29 21.06 9.40
C TYR A 814 -16.99 20.69 10.11
N GLY A 815 -17.05 19.61 10.89
CA GLY A 815 -15.92 18.89 11.42
C GLY A 815 -15.85 17.51 10.77
N ALA A 816 -14.64 17.04 10.49
CA ALA A 816 -14.40 15.70 9.94
C ALA A 816 -13.20 15.06 10.61
N ALA A 817 -13.31 13.77 10.86
CA ALA A 817 -12.22 12.94 11.33
C ALA A 817 -12.06 11.75 10.38
N ASP A 818 -10.92 11.65 9.73
CA ASP A 818 -10.58 10.58 8.80
C ASP A 818 -9.63 9.58 9.45
N ASN A 819 -9.77 8.28 9.16
CA ASN A 819 -8.97 7.19 9.72
C ASN A 819 -8.94 7.25 11.27
N VAL A 820 -10.12 7.29 11.89
CA VAL A 820 -10.29 7.61 13.32
C VAL A 820 -9.65 6.57 14.22
N ALA A 821 -9.92 5.29 13.97
CA ALA A 821 -9.40 4.19 14.78
C ALA A 821 -9.30 2.89 13.97
N LEU A 822 -8.40 2.03 14.39
CA LEU A 822 -8.26 0.66 13.88
C LEU A 822 -8.20 -0.31 15.06
N PHE A 823 -9.03 -1.33 15.01
CA PHE A 823 -9.03 -2.46 15.94
C PHE A 823 -8.53 -3.69 15.21
N ALA A 824 -7.44 -4.27 15.67
CA ALA A 824 -6.77 -5.43 15.09
C ALA A 824 -6.36 -6.41 16.19
N ALA A 825 -5.80 -7.55 15.82
CA ALA A 825 -5.43 -8.62 16.74
C ALA A 825 -4.37 -8.21 17.77
N ARG A 826 -3.54 -7.19 17.47
CA ARG A 826 -2.47 -6.70 18.32
C ARG A 826 -2.32 -5.19 18.21
N LYS A 827 -1.93 -4.53 19.31
CA LYS A 827 -1.55 -3.12 19.32
C LYS A 827 -0.32 -2.91 18.43
N GLY A 828 -0.34 -1.88 17.60
CA GLY A 828 0.72 -1.59 16.64
C GLY A 828 0.59 -2.30 15.29
N LEU A 829 -0.23 -3.34 15.20
CA LEU A 829 -0.49 -4.09 13.97
C LEU A 829 -1.52 -3.37 13.08
N ASP A 830 -1.15 -3.12 11.84
CA ASP A 830 -2.10 -2.72 10.79
C ASP A 830 -2.20 -3.83 9.72
N PRO A 831 -3.22 -4.70 9.78
CA PRO A 831 -3.37 -5.80 8.82
C PRO A 831 -3.55 -5.36 7.37
N ARG A 832 -3.95 -4.10 7.13
CA ARG A 832 -4.18 -3.55 5.78
C ARG A 832 -2.87 -3.33 5.04
N GLN A 833 -1.75 -3.08 5.75
CA GLN A 833 -0.42 -2.89 5.16
C GLN A 833 0.19 -4.19 4.66
N GLY A 834 -0.08 -5.29 5.35
CA GLY A 834 0.43 -6.61 5.02
C GLY A 834 -0.55 -7.48 4.22
N TYR A 835 -1.50 -6.89 3.49
CA TYR A 835 -2.49 -7.64 2.72
C TYR A 835 -1.84 -8.70 1.83
N VAL A 836 -2.21 -9.95 2.05
CA VAL A 836 -1.66 -11.16 1.41
C VAL A 836 -0.13 -11.29 1.50
N SER A 837 0.49 -10.73 2.53
CA SER A 837 1.94 -10.71 2.74
C SER A 837 2.29 -10.78 4.24
N SER A 838 3.45 -10.25 4.62
CA SER A 838 3.90 -10.05 5.99
C SER A 838 3.77 -8.57 6.38
N THR A 839 3.72 -8.29 7.68
CA THR A 839 3.80 -6.91 8.16
C THR A 839 5.22 -6.38 8.00
N THR A 840 5.30 -5.09 7.75
CA THR A 840 6.56 -4.34 7.76
C THR A 840 6.34 -3.04 8.54
N SER A 841 7.40 -2.44 9.05
CA SER A 841 7.34 -1.13 9.71
C SER A 841 7.20 -0.01 8.68
N THR A 842 6.05 0.03 7.99
CA THR A 842 5.79 0.99 6.93
C THR A 842 5.01 2.22 7.42
N TYR A 843 5.04 3.27 6.61
CA TYR A 843 4.25 4.47 6.85
C TYR A 843 2.75 4.15 6.75
N GLY A 844 2.06 4.17 7.90
CA GLY A 844 0.65 3.83 7.99
C GLY A 844 -0.29 4.98 7.63
N ALA A 845 -1.59 4.67 7.55
CA ALA A 845 -2.62 5.68 7.38
C ALA A 845 -2.58 6.73 8.50
N LEU A 846 -2.72 8.00 8.13
CA LEU A 846 -2.78 9.10 9.09
C LEU A 846 -4.22 9.30 9.56
N ARG A 847 -4.38 9.54 10.86
CA ARG A 847 -5.60 10.11 11.41
C ARG A 847 -5.57 11.61 11.15
N SER A 848 -6.60 12.13 10.46
CA SER A 848 -6.73 13.56 10.21
C SER A 848 -7.99 14.07 10.89
N ILE A 849 -7.87 15.03 11.80
CA ILE A 849 -9.00 15.73 12.42
C ILE A 849 -9.02 17.13 11.87
N SER A 850 -10.15 17.57 11.32
CA SER A 850 -10.25 18.83 10.59
C SER A 850 -11.58 19.53 10.79
N ALA A 851 -11.58 20.86 10.64
CA ALA A 851 -12.75 21.69 10.53
C ALA A 851 -12.73 22.41 9.17
N GLY A 852 -13.89 22.68 8.62
CA GLY A 852 -14.01 23.33 7.33
C GLY A 852 -15.24 24.21 7.19
N VAL A 853 -15.18 25.09 6.20
CA VAL A 853 -16.25 26.01 5.82
C VAL A 853 -16.44 25.93 4.31
N LYS A 854 -17.69 25.70 3.90
CA LYS A 854 -18.07 25.68 2.49
C LYS A 854 -19.09 26.77 2.20
N LEU A 855 -18.74 27.63 1.26
CA LEU A 855 -19.54 28.74 0.77
C LEU A 855 -19.99 28.46 -0.66
N THR A 856 -21.22 28.82 -0.99
CA THR A 856 -21.71 28.81 -2.37
C THR A 856 -22.46 30.10 -2.64
N PHE A 857 -22.17 30.75 -3.80
CA PHE A 857 -22.75 32.00 -4.26
C PHE A 857 -23.54 31.78 -5.52
#